data_18b3a585d645ef888ba334033493773b
#
_entry.id   18b3a585d645ef888ba334033493773b
#
_cell.length_a   1.000
_cell.length_b   1.000
_cell.length_c   1.000
_cell.angle_alpha   90.00
_cell.angle_beta   90.00
_cell.angle_gamma   90.00
#
_symmetry.space_group_name_H-M   'P 1'
#
loop_
_entity.id
_entity.type
_entity.pdbx_description
1 polymer ?
#
loop_
_entity_poly.entity_id
_entity_poly.type
_entity_poly.pdbx_seq_one_letter_code
_entity_poly.pdbx_strand_id
1 'polypeptide(L)'
;MKSLRIGLALACVLTAGLAPVQAQAQAQAATAAPAAHKALAPRPATQAAAQPAPALPVALRELGGIEEYRLPNGLQLLLFPDATQTTTTVNITYRVGSRHEAPGEYGMAHLLEHMLFKGTDRQKDIPGAMAQRGVRFNGTTTVDRTNYFASFNANADTLAFLLDLEADRMVNSRVAKADLDTEMTVVRNEFERGENQPFAVLSQRVNAAAYAWHPYGHATIGPKSDIENVPIEKLQGFYRRYYRPDNATLLIAGAFDKAATLALIAKDFGAFAKPAAPVPQPYTVEPAQDGERTVVVRRVGGQPLLLAAYHVPSITHPDTPALIVYSLLMSLQPSGQLYKQLVEPKLAVFAGITGIGGADPGTISAVAALPPDGDVSKVEPLLLDLAEGRAAKPFDESELARVRDLAVNSYRQQMKNPEALIQQISGLIAAGDWRLLFQLMEDIPKVTLADVERVRAAYFKPANRTLGRYLPAGAVERVEIPAAPPLAQRLAELKAPPKVEEGEQLAPVPAVLESRTKRTTLPGSNGGIALHTLQKQTRGNTVVLQMQLRWGERDATFARNGTGLVGQLMSEGSAGFTKQQLQDALIKLRANLSITSYDQGATVFISAERDTLLPALRVAADVLRRPNLPQDAFDRELKAALSGIEASRQEPGVLRQEATRGHYNKARGVALGHPDYVMGVDERIANLKATTLDDVKRFYADYWSANEAQVSVVGALPDGLAAEVNQLFGDWKKPAAPRFVRHIPRHVAIPPARFDAIARDKANAIVRLHETLPLNSEDPEYPALELAVHIFGGGGLESRLSERVRQKEGLTYGIGASLSAGPWGDAGSFAIQASFAPDKRERVIAVVLEEAARMAVQGVTAAELARAKKDILEDRKQGRADPGALAAGLSSLAERGETWAAAQQRDDALAAVTVEQANAAWRKHIKAENFVISTAGDFKTP
;
A
#
# COMPACT_ATOMS: atom_id res chain seq x y z
N MET A 1 5.47 4.77 16.51
CA MET A 1 5.73 3.44 15.96
C MET A 1 4.50 3.00 15.18
N LYS A 2 4.60 2.97 13.86
CA LYS A 2 3.49 2.47 13.04
C LYS A 2 3.56 0.95 13.09
N SER A 3 2.61 0.33 13.75
CA SER A 3 2.37 -1.10 13.70
C SER A 3 2.17 -1.52 12.25
N LEU A 4 2.92 -2.49 11.83
CA LEU A 4 2.71 -3.22 10.57
C LEU A 4 1.33 -3.89 10.70
N ARG A 5 0.30 -3.22 10.25
CA ARG A 5 -1.02 -3.83 10.14
C ARG A 5 -0.97 -4.78 8.96
N ILE A 6 -0.91 -6.04 9.26
CA ILE A 6 -1.32 -7.09 8.35
C ILE A 6 -2.85 -7.04 8.30
N GLY A 7 -3.38 -6.06 7.57
CA GLY A 7 -4.76 -6.07 7.10
C GLY A 7 -4.84 -6.99 5.90
N LEU A 8 -4.58 -8.27 6.14
CA LEU A 8 -4.54 -9.29 5.11
C LEU A 8 -5.82 -10.09 5.17
N ALA A 9 -6.88 -9.66 4.54
CA ALA A 9 -7.95 -10.61 4.36
C ALA A 9 -8.39 -10.82 2.91
N LEU A 10 -8.35 -9.82 2.04
CA LEU A 10 -8.95 -10.02 0.73
C LEU A 10 -8.20 -9.45 -0.47
N ALA A 11 -7.37 -8.46 -0.29
CA ALA A 11 -6.50 -7.97 -1.37
C ALA A 11 -5.48 -9.02 -1.82
N CYS A 12 -5.16 -10.00 -0.95
CA CYS A 12 -4.15 -11.01 -1.22
C CYS A 12 -4.59 -12.13 -2.18
N VAL A 13 -5.89 -12.36 -2.38
CA VAL A 13 -6.32 -13.46 -3.26
C VAL A 13 -6.19 -13.10 -4.73
N LEU A 14 -6.16 -11.81 -5.06
CA LEU A 14 -6.09 -11.33 -6.44
C LEU A 14 -4.84 -10.53 -6.79
N THR A 15 -4.09 -10.08 -5.80
CA THR A 15 -2.83 -9.35 -6.05
C THR A 15 -1.58 -10.10 -5.60
N ALA A 16 -1.73 -11.25 -5.01
CA ALA A 16 -0.62 -12.03 -4.45
C ALA A 16 0.15 -12.86 -5.49
N GLY A 17 -0.02 -12.56 -6.76
CA GLY A 17 0.96 -12.99 -7.75
C GLY A 17 2.32 -12.30 -7.59
N LEU A 18 2.35 -11.10 -6.99
CA LEU A 18 3.58 -10.32 -6.75
C LEU A 18 3.24 -9.29 -5.70
N ALA A 19 3.94 -9.28 -4.59
CA ALA A 19 4.04 -8.04 -3.86
C ALA A 19 4.53 -7.00 -4.87
N PRO A 20 3.80 -5.90 -5.11
CA PRO A 20 4.36 -4.86 -5.94
C PRO A 20 5.62 -4.40 -5.23
N VAL A 21 6.77 -4.67 -5.83
CA VAL A 21 7.93 -3.86 -5.58
C VAL A 21 7.49 -2.50 -6.06
N GLN A 22 7.08 -1.64 -5.13
CA GLN A 22 6.72 -0.27 -5.45
C GLN A 22 7.99 0.45 -5.81
N ALA A 23 8.37 0.33 -7.07
CA ALA A 23 9.36 1.20 -7.67
C ALA A 23 8.72 2.57 -7.80
N GLN A 24 9.10 3.47 -6.92
CA GLN A 24 8.87 4.89 -7.14
C GLN A 24 10.00 5.40 -8.04
N ALA A 25 9.80 5.33 -9.35
CA ALA A 25 10.73 5.91 -10.31
C ALA A 25 10.60 7.42 -10.33
N GLN A 26 11.72 8.10 -10.20
CA GLN A 26 11.78 9.57 -10.16
C GLN A 26 13.05 10.10 -10.82
N ALA A 27 12.87 10.98 -11.76
CA ALA A 27 13.90 11.47 -12.66
C ALA A 27 14.54 12.79 -12.31
N GLN A 28 15.77 12.96 -12.71
CA GLN A 28 16.47 14.23 -12.69
C GLN A 28 17.25 14.59 -13.92
N ALA A 29 17.33 15.90 -14.15
CA ALA A 29 18.20 16.50 -15.13
C ALA A 29 19.53 16.90 -14.50
N ALA A 30 20.64 16.42 -15.04
CA ALA A 30 21.97 16.95 -14.81
C ALA A 30 22.48 17.61 -16.08
N THR A 31 22.83 18.89 -16.00
CA THR A 31 23.55 19.62 -17.05
C THR A 31 24.99 19.19 -17.11
N ALA A 32 25.40 18.55 -18.20
CA ALA A 32 26.82 18.44 -18.57
C ALA A 32 26.98 18.85 -20.05
N ALA A 33 28.02 19.59 -20.34
CA ALA A 33 28.34 20.19 -21.63
C ALA A 33 28.61 19.12 -22.72
N PRO A 34 28.44 19.45 -24.02
CA PRO A 34 28.28 18.44 -25.04
C PRO A 34 29.60 17.91 -25.57
N ALA A 35 29.72 16.58 -25.59
CA ALA A 35 30.67 15.92 -26.48
C ALA A 35 29.96 15.59 -27.81
N ALA A 36 30.55 16.02 -28.89
CA ALA A 36 30.00 15.90 -30.24
C ALA A 36 29.90 14.44 -30.69
N HIS A 37 28.68 13.99 -30.96
CA HIS A 37 28.43 12.76 -31.69
C HIS A 37 27.78 13.03 -33.04
N LYS A 38 28.30 12.37 -34.08
CA LYS A 38 27.87 12.47 -35.45
C LYS A 38 26.36 12.24 -35.60
N ALA A 39 25.69 13.25 -36.14
CA ALA A 39 24.28 13.19 -36.49
C ALA A 39 24.07 12.16 -37.60
N LEU A 40 23.13 11.26 -37.37
CA LEU A 40 22.49 10.50 -38.44
C LEU A 40 21.62 11.45 -39.26
N ALA A 41 21.73 11.39 -40.58
CA ALA A 41 21.08 12.28 -41.52
C ALA A 41 19.56 12.36 -41.33
N PRO A 42 18.97 13.54 -41.47
CA PRO A 42 17.53 13.70 -41.39
C PRO A 42 16.83 13.01 -42.57
N ARG A 43 15.75 12.28 -42.25
CA ARG A 43 14.81 11.79 -43.28
C ARG A 43 14.27 13.00 -44.06
N PRO A 44 14.11 12.91 -45.37
CA PRO A 44 13.52 13.99 -46.15
C PRO A 44 12.10 14.26 -45.67
N ALA A 45 11.81 15.53 -45.46
CA ALA A 45 10.46 16.00 -45.12
C ALA A 45 9.57 15.81 -46.36
N THR A 46 8.72 14.80 -46.30
CA THR A 46 7.58 14.71 -47.22
C THR A 46 6.59 15.82 -46.82
N GLN A 47 6.24 16.65 -47.76
CA GLN A 47 5.21 17.69 -47.60
C GLN A 47 3.93 17.06 -47.03
N ALA A 48 3.51 17.56 -45.90
CA ALA A 48 2.27 17.14 -45.23
C ALA A 48 1.08 17.62 -46.09
N ALA A 49 0.46 16.69 -46.82
CA ALA A 49 -0.91 16.84 -47.20
C ALA A 49 -1.75 17.02 -45.93
N ALA A 50 -2.72 17.95 -45.95
CA ALA A 50 -3.61 18.16 -44.77
C ALA A 50 -4.22 16.82 -44.36
N GLN A 51 -3.81 16.33 -43.19
CA GLN A 51 -4.36 15.10 -42.66
C GLN A 51 -5.84 15.33 -42.33
N PRO A 52 -6.74 14.44 -42.71
CA PRO A 52 -8.12 14.49 -42.25
C PRO A 52 -8.15 14.52 -40.72
N ALA A 53 -9.11 15.21 -40.14
CA ALA A 53 -9.29 15.26 -38.69
C ALA A 53 -9.25 13.80 -38.12
N PRO A 54 -8.52 13.55 -37.03
CA PRO A 54 -8.37 12.19 -36.51
C PRO A 54 -9.75 11.62 -36.19
N ALA A 55 -10.01 10.41 -36.68
CA ALA A 55 -11.28 9.73 -36.46
C ALA A 55 -11.46 9.49 -34.96
N LEU A 56 -12.63 9.84 -34.41
CA LEU A 56 -12.96 9.56 -33.02
C LEU A 56 -12.93 8.03 -32.77
N PRO A 57 -12.53 7.60 -31.56
CA PRO A 57 -12.54 6.20 -31.19
C PRO A 57 -13.92 5.58 -31.36
N VAL A 58 -13.99 4.36 -31.90
CA VAL A 58 -15.23 3.64 -32.06
C VAL A 58 -15.61 2.94 -30.77
N ALA A 59 -16.84 3.20 -30.29
CA ALA A 59 -17.40 2.49 -29.14
C ALA A 59 -17.64 1.02 -29.50
N LEU A 60 -17.16 0.10 -28.67
CA LEU A 60 -17.30 -1.33 -28.86
C LEU A 60 -18.36 -1.93 -27.95
N ARG A 61 -18.33 -1.56 -26.66
CA ARG A 61 -19.24 -2.09 -25.62
C ARG A 61 -19.20 -1.28 -24.35
N GLU A 62 -20.18 -1.52 -23.50
CA GLU A 62 -20.20 -1.08 -22.10
C GLU A 62 -20.46 -2.30 -21.20
N LEU A 63 -19.75 -2.38 -20.05
CA LEU A 63 -19.98 -3.39 -19.03
C LEU A 63 -19.64 -2.82 -17.65
N GLY A 64 -20.62 -2.83 -16.73
CA GLY A 64 -20.43 -2.36 -15.36
C GLY A 64 -20.04 -0.89 -15.21
N GLY A 65 -20.42 -0.05 -16.17
CA GLY A 65 -20.09 1.37 -16.22
C GLY A 65 -18.75 1.67 -16.87
N ILE A 66 -18.03 0.64 -17.37
CA ILE A 66 -16.80 0.80 -18.14
C ILE A 66 -17.16 0.73 -19.62
N GLU A 67 -16.84 1.78 -20.34
CA GLU A 67 -17.03 1.88 -21.78
C GLU A 67 -15.71 1.54 -22.52
N GLU A 68 -15.77 0.56 -23.41
CA GLU A 68 -14.63 0.17 -24.24
C GLU A 68 -14.69 0.82 -25.62
N TYR A 69 -13.58 1.41 -26.03
CA TYR A 69 -13.36 1.97 -27.36
C TYR A 69 -12.07 1.44 -27.96
N ARG A 70 -11.90 1.64 -29.27
CA ARG A 70 -10.65 1.29 -29.97
C ARG A 70 -10.31 2.31 -31.05
N LEU A 71 -9.02 2.66 -31.10
CA LEU A 71 -8.47 3.46 -32.20
C LEU A 71 -8.08 2.55 -33.38
N PRO A 72 -8.02 3.11 -34.62
CA PRO A 72 -7.60 2.36 -35.81
C PRO A 72 -6.19 1.75 -35.71
N ASN A 73 -5.29 2.37 -34.93
CA ASN A 73 -3.94 1.88 -34.70
C ASN A 73 -3.87 0.70 -33.69
N GLY A 74 -5.01 0.32 -33.13
CA GLY A 74 -5.11 -0.83 -32.22
C GLY A 74 -5.16 -0.47 -30.74
N LEU A 75 -4.93 0.79 -30.34
CA LEU A 75 -5.01 1.22 -28.94
C LEU A 75 -6.43 0.96 -28.39
N GLN A 76 -6.50 0.21 -27.31
CA GLN A 76 -7.71 -0.04 -26.55
C GLN A 76 -7.91 1.09 -25.54
N LEU A 77 -9.14 1.57 -25.40
CA LEU A 77 -9.52 2.58 -24.43
C LEU A 77 -10.60 2.01 -23.52
N LEU A 78 -10.46 2.27 -22.23
CA LEU A 78 -11.48 1.97 -21.23
C LEU A 78 -11.79 3.25 -20.46
N LEU A 79 -13.02 3.71 -20.53
CA LEU A 79 -13.47 4.91 -19.84
C LEU A 79 -14.46 4.53 -18.75
N PHE A 80 -14.22 5.00 -17.54
CA PHE A 80 -15.08 4.82 -16.38
C PHE A 80 -15.42 6.19 -15.77
N PRO A 81 -16.31 6.96 -16.41
CA PRO A 81 -16.68 8.27 -15.92
C PRO A 81 -17.50 8.16 -14.64
N ASP A 82 -17.12 8.91 -13.62
CA ASP A 82 -17.83 9.02 -12.34
C ASP A 82 -17.78 10.48 -11.87
N ALA A 83 -18.81 11.23 -12.16
CA ALA A 83 -18.92 12.65 -11.79
C ALA A 83 -19.00 12.90 -10.27
N THR A 84 -19.15 11.84 -9.48
CA THR A 84 -19.20 11.93 -8.02
C THR A 84 -17.81 11.95 -7.39
N GLN A 85 -16.79 11.58 -8.16
CA GLN A 85 -15.40 11.66 -7.72
C GLN A 85 -14.91 13.11 -7.82
N THR A 86 -13.92 13.42 -7.00
CA THR A 86 -13.20 14.70 -7.09
C THR A 86 -11.85 14.51 -7.77
N THR A 87 -11.51 13.28 -8.10
CA THR A 87 -10.23 12.93 -8.73
C THR A 87 -10.46 12.24 -10.06
N THR A 88 -9.43 12.32 -10.90
CA THR A 88 -9.31 11.53 -12.12
C THR A 88 -8.04 10.70 -12.04
N THR A 89 -8.11 9.44 -12.44
CA THR A 89 -6.94 8.57 -12.58
C THR A 89 -6.80 8.16 -14.04
N VAL A 90 -5.62 8.39 -14.59
CA VAL A 90 -5.21 7.92 -15.91
C VAL A 90 -4.24 6.78 -15.72
N ASN A 91 -4.41 5.69 -16.43
CA ASN A 91 -3.49 4.56 -16.44
C ASN A 91 -3.28 4.05 -17.86
N ILE A 92 -2.04 3.86 -18.24
CA ILE A 92 -1.70 3.13 -19.46
C ILE A 92 -1.03 1.82 -19.11
N THR A 93 -1.55 0.73 -19.64
CA THR A 93 -1.03 -0.64 -19.44
C THR A 93 -0.47 -1.15 -20.74
N TYR A 94 0.80 -1.51 -20.74
CA TYR A 94 1.46 -2.24 -21.81
C TYR A 94 1.48 -3.73 -21.46
N ARG A 95 1.06 -4.59 -22.41
CA ARG A 95 1.09 -6.06 -22.25
C ARG A 95 2.51 -6.57 -22.45
N VAL A 96 3.41 -6.12 -21.58
CA VAL A 96 4.81 -6.50 -21.55
C VAL A 96 5.33 -6.42 -20.13
N GLY A 97 5.93 -7.47 -19.66
CA GLY A 97 6.57 -7.59 -18.35
C GLY A 97 7.77 -8.51 -18.43
N SER A 98 8.26 -8.95 -17.29
CA SER A 98 9.50 -9.74 -17.25
C SER A 98 9.42 -11.07 -18.01
N ARG A 99 8.24 -11.64 -18.25
CA ARG A 99 8.13 -12.84 -19.10
C ARG A 99 8.58 -12.65 -20.55
N HIS A 100 8.73 -11.41 -21.02
CA HIS A 100 9.16 -11.07 -22.36
C HIS A 100 10.69 -10.89 -22.48
N GLU A 101 11.38 -11.11 -21.40
CA GLU A 101 12.83 -10.99 -21.29
C GLU A 101 13.51 -12.31 -21.61
N ALA A 102 14.74 -12.25 -22.09
CA ALA A 102 15.59 -13.40 -22.37
C ALA A 102 16.71 -13.52 -21.32
N PRO A 103 17.33 -14.69 -21.17
CA PRO A 103 18.51 -14.82 -20.34
C PRO A 103 19.59 -13.79 -20.69
N GLY A 104 20.12 -13.10 -19.68
CA GLY A 104 21.05 -11.97 -19.84
C GLY A 104 20.37 -10.62 -20.08
N GLU A 105 19.03 -10.59 -20.05
CA GLU A 105 18.20 -9.41 -20.22
C GLU A 105 17.16 -9.28 -19.09
N TYR A 106 17.28 -10.12 -18.05
CA TYR A 106 16.32 -10.15 -16.95
C TYR A 106 16.37 -8.85 -16.12
N GLY A 107 15.19 -8.30 -15.81
CA GLY A 107 15.02 -7.02 -15.16
C GLY A 107 14.88 -5.84 -16.13
N MET A 108 14.96 -6.09 -17.44
CA MET A 108 14.93 -5.04 -18.45
C MET A 108 13.57 -4.35 -18.54
N ALA A 109 12.48 -5.09 -18.36
CA ALA A 109 11.14 -4.51 -18.32
C ALA A 109 10.97 -3.54 -17.14
N HIS A 110 11.48 -3.92 -15.98
CA HIS A 110 11.46 -3.10 -14.77
C HIS A 110 12.40 -1.88 -14.90
N LEU A 111 13.61 -2.10 -15.37
CA LEU A 111 14.56 -1.02 -15.62
C LEU A 111 14.03 -0.02 -16.65
N LEU A 112 13.33 -0.48 -17.69
CA LEU A 112 12.68 0.40 -18.65
C LEU A 112 11.54 1.20 -18.03
N GLU A 113 10.80 0.65 -17.07
CA GLU A 113 9.81 1.39 -16.30
C GLU A 113 10.44 2.64 -15.66
N HIS A 114 11.59 2.47 -14.99
CA HIS A 114 12.35 3.58 -14.41
C HIS A 114 12.79 4.59 -15.47
N MET A 115 13.33 4.09 -16.59
CA MET A 115 13.83 4.95 -17.65
C MET A 115 12.76 5.82 -18.30
N LEU A 116 11.52 5.38 -18.33
CA LEU A 116 10.42 6.15 -18.93
C LEU A 116 10.01 7.38 -18.08
N PHE A 117 10.50 7.51 -16.89
CA PHE A 117 10.38 8.75 -16.09
C PHE A 117 11.50 9.77 -16.37
N LYS A 118 12.57 9.38 -17.10
CA LYS A 118 13.71 10.27 -17.38
C LYS A 118 13.46 11.31 -18.47
N GLY A 119 12.32 11.22 -19.14
CA GLY A 119 11.85 12.22 -20.08
C GLY A 119 11.90 11.83 -21.55
N THR A 120 11.28 12.70 -22.33
CA THR A 120 11.24 12.68 -23.78
C THR A 120 12.05 13.88 -24.33
N ASP A 121 12.09 14.01 -25.67
CA ASP A 121 12.69 15.22 -26.25
C ASP A 121 11.84 16.47 -25.99
N ARG A 122 10.51 16.32 -25.87
CA ARG A 122 9.59 17.42 -25.57
C ARG A 122 9.51 17.72 -24.08
N GLN A 123 9.42 16.69 -23.24
CA GLN A 123 9.32 16.82 -21.78
C GLN A 123 10.54 16.19 -21.10
N LYS A 124 11.51 17.03 -20.76
CA LYS A 124 12.80 16.59 -20.20
C LYS A 124 12.73 16.23 -18.71
N ASP A 125 11.73 16.73 -18.02
CA ASP A 125 11.51 16.51 -16.57
C ASP A 125 10.03 16.12 -16.35
N ILE A 126 9.74 14.83 -16.54
CA ILE A 126 8.39 14.29 -16.34
C ILE A 126 7.93 14.44 -14.89
N PRO A 127 8.72 14.04 -13.87
CA PRO A 127 8.32 14.20 -12.49
C PRO A 127 8.03 15.63 -12.10
N GLY A 128 8.90 16.58 -12.46
CA GLY A 128 8.68 17.99 -12.17
C GLY A 128 7.43 18.55 -12.84
N ALA A 129 7.17 18.15 -14.07
CA ALA A 129 5.96 18.59 -14.78
C ALA A 129 4.67 18.01 -14.16
N MET A 130 4.71 16.78 -13.64
CA MET A 130 3.60 16.16 -12.92
C MET A 130 3.38 16.82 -11.54
N ALA A 131 4.46 17.01 -10.77
CA ALA A 131 4.39 17.64 -9.46
C ALA A 131 3.85 19.09 -9.54
N GLN A 132 4.29 19.87 -10.55
CA GLN A 132 3.74 21.23 -10.79
C GLN A 132 2.22 21.25 -10.97
N ARG A 133 1.62 20.12 -11.33
CA ARG A 133 0.17 19.96 -11.52
C ARG A 133 -0.52 19.24 -10.36
N GLY A 134 0.21 18.92 -9.28
CA GLY A 134 -0.32 18.19 -8.14
C GLY A 134 -0.73 16.76 -8.50
N VAL A 135 -0.03 16.14 -9.45
CA VAL A 135 -0.30 14.77 -9.90
C VAL A 135 0.47 13.77 -9.05
N ARG A 136 -0.23 12.83 -8.44
CA ARG A 136 0.39 11.62 -7.86
C ARG A 136 0.54 10.58 -8.95
N PHE A 137 1.72 10.09 -9.17
CA PHE A 137 2.00 9.15 -10.25
C PHE A 137 2.94 8.03 -9.80
N ASN A 138 2.85 6.91 -10.49
CA ASN A 138 3.78 5.79 -10.32
C ASN A 138 3.80 4.89 -11.57
N GLY A 139 4.77 3.99 -11.62
CA GLY A 139 4.80 2.85 -12.52
C GLY A 139 4.83 1.55 -11.74
N THR A 140 4.44 0.46 -12.36
CA THR A 140 4.65 -0.89 -11.82
C THR A 140 4.90 -1.88 -12.95
N THR A 141 5.88 -2.74 -12.72
CA THR A 141 6.18 -3.85 -13.61
C THR A 141 5.90 -5.19 -12.93
N THR A 142 5.24 -6.08 -13.63
CA THR A 142 4.99 -7.45 -13.23
C THR A 142 5.54 -8.43 -14.26
N VAL A 143 5.31 -9.70 -14.06
CA VAL A 143 5.69 -10.71 -15.08
C VAL A 143 4.95 -10.52 -16.40
N ASP A 144 3.72 -10.00 -16.40
CA ASP A 144 2.84 -9.91 -17.56
C ASP A 144 2.66 -8.51 -18.11
N ARG A 145 2.88 -7.47 -17.31
CA ARG A 145 2.62 -6.09 -17.69
C ARG A 145 3.58 -5.08 -17.10
N THR A 146 3.65 -3.94 -17.78
CA THR A 146 4.13 -2.68 -17.22
C THR A 146 3.03 -1.63 -17.37
N ASN A 147 2.73 -0.88 -16.31
CA ASN A 147 1.77 0.21 -16.39
C ASN A 147 2.29 1.47 -15.70
N TYR A 148 1.76 2.59 -16.16
CA TYR A 148 1.99 3.92 -15.59
C TYR A 148 0.64 4.51 -15.25
N PHE A 149 0.52 5.04 -14.05
CA PHE A 149 -0.74 5.64 -13.61
C PHE A 149 -0.50 6.95 -12.89
N ALA A 150 -1.48 7.83 -13.00
CA ALA A 150 -1.44 9.18 -12.49
C ALA A 150 -2.83 9.56 -11.95
N SER A 151 -2.89 9.96 -10.68
CA SER A 151 -4.12 10.41 -10.01
C SER A 151 -3.98 11.88 -9.63
N PHE A 152 -5.02 12.69 -9.91
CA PHE A 152 -5.01 14.12 -9.68
C PHE A 152 -6.43 14.63 -9.39
N ASN A 153 -6.54 15.81 -8.78
CA ASN A 153 -7.84 16.48 -8.65
C ASN A 153 -8.38 16.81 -10.02
N ALA A 154 -9.61 16.42 -10.31
CA ALA A 154 -10.24 16.48 -11.61
C ALA A 154 -10.08 17.88 -12.24
N ASN A 155 -9.33 17.96 -13.34
CA ASN A 155 -8.99 19.17 -14.04
C ASN A 155 -8.71 18.87 -15.51
N ALA A 156 -9.39 19.57 -16.41
CA ALA A 156 -9.31 19.32 -17.86
C ALA A 156 -7.90 19.56 -18.43
N ASP A 157 -7.21 20.60 -17.97
CA ASP A 157 -5.86 20.94 -18.45
C ASP A 157 -4.83 19.89 -18.00
N THR A 158 -4.97 19.40 -16.77
CA THR A 158 -4.11 18.34 -16.25
C THR A 158 -4.37 17.01 -16.99
N LEU A 159 -5.64 16.69 -17.28
CA LEU A 159 -5.97 15.52 -18.09
C LEU A 159 -5.38 15.63 -19.50
N ALA A 160 -5.54 16.77 -20.14
CA ALA A 160 -4.97 17.01 -21.48
C ALA A 160 -3.44 16.89 -21.49
N PHE A 161 -2.79 17.46 -20.47
CA PHE A 161 -1.34 17.30 -20.30
C PHE A 161 -0.92 15.84 -20.15
N LEU A 162 -1.62 15.06 -19.31
CA LEU A 162 -1.27 13.65 -19.08
C LEU A 162 -1.50 12.80 -20.32
N LEU A 163 -2.55 13.06 -21.10
CA LEU A 163 -2.79 12.33 -22.34
C LEU A 163 -1.70 12.63 -23.40
N ASP A 164 -1.33 13.90 -23.56
CA ASP A 164 -0.21 14.28 -24.44
C ASP A 164 1.12 13.68 -23.97
N LEU A 165 1.37 13.69 -22.64
CA LEU A 165 2.56 13.09 -22.05
C LEU A 165 2.62 11.57 -22.27
N GLU A 166 1.52 10.84 -22.04
CA GLU A 166 1.49 9.40 -22.24
C GLU A 166 1.65 9.02 -23.72
N ALA A 167 1.07 9.79 -24.62
CA ALA A 167 1.27 9.63 -26.04
C ALA A 167 2.74 9.88 -26.45
N ASP A 168 3.34 10.94 -25.94
CA ASP A 168 4.75 11.27 -26.19
C ASP A 168 5.68 10.19 -25.59
N ARG A 169 5.42 9.78 -24.35
CA ARG A 169 6.18 8.75 -23.63
C ARG A 169 6.11 7.37 -24.33
N MET A 170 5.00 7.05 -24.96
CA MET A 170 4.85 5.80 -25.71
C MET A 170 5.85 5.66 -26.86
N VAL A 171 6.21 6.75 -27.53
CA VAL A 171 6.97 6.70 -28.79
C VAL A 171 8.27 7.50 -28.79
N ASN A 172 8.44 8.46 -27.89
CA ASN A 172 9.54 9.43 -27.90
C ASN A 172 10.38 9.44 -26.61
N SER A 173 10.23 8.47 -25.73
CA SER A 173 11.11 8.38 -24.54
C SER A 173 12.58 8.23 -24.96
N ARG A 174 13.45 9.02 -24.35
CA ARG A 174 14.87 9.11 -24.78
C ARG A 174 15.64 7.81 -24.54
N VAL A 175 15.39 7.11 -23.43
CA VAL A 175 16.09 5.89 -23.03
C VAL A 175 17.60 6.05 -23.27
N ALA A 176 18.21 7.04 -22.58
CA ALA A 176 19.59 7.44 -22.83
C ALA A 176 20.57 6.65 -21.96
N LYS A 177 21.80 6.43 -22.48
CA LYS A 177 22.85 5.69 -21.75
C LYS A 177 23.22 6.35 -20.42
N ALA A 178 23.28 7.67 -20.37
CA ALA A 178 23.62 8.41 -19.16
C ALA A 178 22.57 8.23 -18.05
N ASP A 179 21.30 8.18 -18.43
CA ASP A 179 20.18 7.91 -17.50
C ASP A 179 20.23 6.46 -17.00
N LEU A 180 20.52 5.52 -17.92
CA LEU A 180 20.67 4.10 -17.59
C LEU A 180 21.76 3.88 -16.54
N ASP A 181 22.94 4.47 -16.73
CA ASP A 181 24.07 4.32 -15.81
C ASP A 181 23.73 4.76 -14.38
N THR A 182 22.86 5.73 -14.24
CA THR A 182 22.36 6.19 -12.93
C THR A 182 21.28 5.23 -12.38
N GLU A 183 20.31 4.86 -13.21
CA GLU A 183 19.17 4.03 -12.75
C GLU A 183 19.58 2.59 -12.42
N MET A 184 20.58 2.04 -13.09
CA MET A 184 21.14 0.73 -12.72
C MET A 184 21.53 0.67 -11.24
N THR A 185 22.07 1.76 -10.70
CA THR A 185 22.40 1.84 -9.26
C THR A 185 21.16 1.89 -8.38
N VAL A 186 20.12 2.59 -8.82
CA VAL A 186 18.84 2.67 -8.09
C VAL A 186 18.19 1.30 -8.05
N VAL A 187 18.04 0.64 -9.20
CA VAL A 187 17.44 -0.70 -9.31
C VAL A 187 18.26 -1.76 -8.55
N ARG A 188 19.59 -1.64 -8.57
CA ARG A 188 20.45 -2.50 -7.74
C ARG A 188 20.15 -2.33 -6.24
N ASN A 189 20.03 -1.11 -5.76
CA ASN A 189 19.70 -0.85 -4.35
C ASN A 189 18.31 -1.41 -4.00
N GLU A 190 17.38 -1.38 -4.94
CA GLU A 190 16.06 -1.98 -4.78
C GLU A 190 16.14 -3.51 -4.71
N PHE A 191 16.91 -4.13 -5.58
CA PHE A 191 17.21 -5.55 -5.53
C PHE A 191 17.79 -5.95 -4.17
N GLU A 192 18.81 -5.23 -3.69
CA GLU A 192 19.46 -5.48 -2.41
C GLU A 192 18.49 -5.30 -1.22
N ARG A 193 17.56 -4.37 -1.32
CA ARG A 193 16.47 -4.22 -0.34
C ARG A 193 15.52 -5.43 -0.34
N GLY A 194 15.17 -5.94 -1.52
CA GLY A 194 14.35 -7.14 -1.68
C GLY A 194 15.01 -8.39 -1.06
N GLU A 195 16.32 -8.52 -1.21
CA GLU A 195 17.13 -9.58 -0.63
C GLU A 195 17.12 -9.59 0.92
N ASN A 196 16.70 -8.52 1.57
CA ASN A 196 16.53 -8.46 3.03
C ASN A 196 15.13 -8.91 3.50
N GLN A 197 14.25 -9.26 2.60
CA GLN A 197 12.89 -9.68 2.94
C GLN A 197 12.76 -11.20 2.83
N PRO A 198 12.64 -11.94 3.96
CA PRO A 198 12.62 -13.41 3.97
C PRO A 198 11.60 -14.02 3.03
N PHE A 199 10.38 -13.47 3.02
CA PHE A 199 9.32 -13.96 2.15
C PHE A 199 9.61 -13.69 0.66
N ALA A 200 10.10 -12.51 0.31
CA ALA A 200 10.44 -12.17 -1.07
C ALA A 200 11.54 -13.09 -1.61
N VAL A 201 12.60 -13.29 -0.81
CA VAL A 201 13.70 -14.19 -1.16
C VAL A 201 13.21 -15.62 -1.32
N LEU A 202 12.41 -16.13 -0.38
CA LEU A 202 11.87 -17.49 -0.47
C LEU A 202 11.00 -17.65 -1.72
N SER A 203 10.09 -16.71 -1.98
CA SER A 203 9.23 -16.71 -3.17
C SER A 203 10.03 -16.71 -4.46
N GLN A 204 11.03 -15.87 -4.58
CA GLN A 204 11.89 -15.83 -5.77
C GLN A 204 12.60 -17.17 -5.99
N ARG A 205 13.14 -17.77 -4.94
CA ARG A 205 13.84 -19.05 -5.05
C ARG A 205 12.89 -20.21 -5.38
N VAL A 206 11.70 -20.19 -4.80
CA VAL A 206 10.65 -21.16 -5.11
C VAL A 206 10.19 -21.02 -6.55
N ASN A 207 9.93 -19.79 -7.01
CA ASN A 207 9.55 -19.55 -8.39
C ASN A 207 10.64 -20.00 -9.36
N ALA A 208 11.90 -19.66 -9.09
CA ALA A 208 13.03 -20.09 -9.91
C ALA A 208 13.20 -21.61 -9.96
N ALA A 209 12.78 -22.33 -8.92
CA ALA A 209 12.79 -23.79 -8.90
C ALA A 209 11.51 -24.37 -9.47
N ALA A 210 10.40 -23.69 -9.37
CA ALA A 210 9.11 -24.13 -9.90
C ALA A 210 9.08 -24.19 -11.43
N TYR A 211 9.75 -23.24 -12.08
CA TYR A 211 9.78 -23.15 -13.55
C TYR A 211 11.13 -23.62 -14.11
N ALA A 212 11.11 -24.60 -14.97
CA ALA A 212 12.31 -25.08 -15.67
C ALA A 212 12.60 -24.24 -16.93
N TRP A 213 11.59 -23.84 -17.65
CA TRP A 213 11.72 -23.15 -18.93
C TRP A 213 10.92 -21.85 -19.03
N HIS A 214 9.76 -21.78 -18.38
CA HIS A 214 8.88 -20.63 -18.53
C HIS A 214 9.46 -19.39 -17.83
N PRO A 215 9.39 -18.22 -18.46
CA PRO A 215 9.95 -16.98 -17.92
C PRO A 215 9.37 -16.53 -16.55
N TYR A 216 8.28 -17.12 -16.08
CA TYR A 216 7.78 -16.86 -14.71
C TYR A 216 8.75 -17.34 -13.61
N GLY A 217 9.75 -18.13 -13.96
CA GLY A 217 10.76 -18.58 -13.02
C GLY A 217 11.74 -17.49 -12.57
N HIS A 218 11.82 -16.35 -13.26
CA HIS A 218 12.71 -15.28 -12.84
C HIS A 218 11.95 -14.11 -12.22
N ALA A 219 12.64 -13.41 -11.31
CA ALA A 219 12.08 -12.25 -10.63
C ALA A 219 12.00 -11.04 -11.58
N THR A 220 10.93 -10.27 -11.48
CA THR A 220 10.71 -9.07 -12.32
C THR A 220 11.84 -8.05 -12.21
N ILE A 221 12.46 -7.95 -11.03
CA ILE A 221 13.61 -7.06 -10.84
C ILE A 221 14.87 -7.56 -11.58
N GLY A 222 14.92 -8.83 -11.94
CA GLY A 222 16.08 -9.45 -12.55
C GLY A 222 17.20 -9.79 -11.58
N PRO A 223 18.17 -10.63 -12.01
CA PRO A 223 19.38 -10.88 -11.22
C PRO A 223 20.31 -9.67 -11.29
N LYS A 224 21.08 -9.48 -10.24
CA LYS A 224 22.02 -8.35 -10.12
C LYS A 224 22.95 -8.23 -11.34
N SER A 225 23.44 -9.35 -11.86
CA SER A 225 24.33 -9.37 -13.04
C SER A 225 23.69 -8.79 -14.29
N ASP A 226 22.41 -9.05 -14.53
CA ASP A 226 21.71 -8.55 -15.70
C ASP A 226 21.39 -7.07 -15.54
N ILE A 227 20.90 -6.68 -14.35
CA ILE A 227 20.63 -5.27 -14.01
C ILE A 227 21.88 -4.41 -14.24
N GLU A 228 23.05 -4.89 -13.82
CA GLU A 228 24.31 -4.15 -13.92
C GLU A 228 24.94 -4.16 -15.29
N ASN A 229 24.48 -4.98 -16.22
CA ASN A 229 25.14 -5.19 -17.50
C ASN A 229 24.24 -5.07 -18.73
N VAL A 230 22.98 -4.69 -18.59
CA VAL A 230 22.07 -4.57 -19.73
C VAL A 230 22.58 -3.52 -20.72
N PRO A 231 22.80 -3.86 -21.99
CA PRO A 231 23.21 -2.88 -23.01
C PRO A 231 22.06 -1.92 -23.34
N ILE A 232 22.39 -0.64 -23.51
CA ILE A 232 21.38 0.40 -23.82
C ILE A 232 20.61 0.09 -25.11
N GLU A 233 21.27 -0.48 -26.10
CA GLU A 233 20.66 -0.85 -27.39
C GLU A 233 19.60 -1.93 -27.22
N LYS A 234 19.80 -2.85 -26.27
CA LYS A 234 18.84 -3.89 -25.91
C LYS A 234 17.61 -3.25 -25.26
N LEU A 235 17.82 -2.35 -24.32
CA LEU A 235 16.77 -1.63 -23.64
C LEU A 235 15.94 -0.76 -24.61
N GLN A 236 16.63 -0.02 -25.49
CA GLN A 236 15.99 0.73 -26.58
C GLN A 236 15.25 -0.18 -27.57
N GLY A 237 15.82 -1.35 -27.86
CA GLY A 237 15.17 -2.36 -28.71
C GLY A 237 13.89 -2.91 -28.05
N PHE A 238 13.93 -3.16 -26.75
CA PHE A 238 12.78 -3.62 -25.96
C PHE A 238 11.68 -2.55 -25.94
N TYR A 239 12.02 -1.29 -25.69
CA TYR A 239 11.10 -0.17 -25.76
C TYR A 239 10.39 -0.10 -27.12
N ARG A 240 11.11 -0.02 -28.23
CA ARG A 240 10.53 0.07 -29.60
C ARG A 240 9.68 -1.14 -29.96
N ARG A 241 9.94 -2.30 -29.38
CA ARG A 241 9.24 -3.56 -29.67
C ARG A 241 7.88 -3.64 -29.00
N TYR A 242 7.79 -3.19 -27.75
CA TYR A 242 6.62 -3.45 -26.91
C TYR A 242 5.80 -2.20 -26.57
N TYR A 243 6.39 -1.00 -26.57
CA TYR A 243 5.70 0.24 -26.26
C TYR A 243 5.09 0.82 -27.52
N ARG A 244 3.87 0.37 -27.82
CA ARG A 244 3.19 0.65 -29.08
C ARG A 244 1.68 0.59 -28.89
N PRO A 245 0.88 1.31 -29.72
CA PRO A 245 -0.56 1.43 -29.53
C PRO A 245 -1.30 0.09 -29.47
N ASP A 246 -0.98 -0.84 -30.36
CA ASP A 246 -1.66 -2.14 -30.47
C ASP A 246 -1.26 -3.13 -29.34
N ASN A 247 -0.33 -2.75 -28.47
CA ASN A 247 0.06 -3.46 -27.26
C ASN A 247 -0.36 -2.74 -25.97
N ALA A 248 -1.09 -1.64 -26.09
CA ALA A 248 -1.44 -0.77 -24.97
C ALA A 248 -2.95 -0.72 -24.73
N THR A 249 -3.32 -0.52 -23.48
CA THR A 249 -4.67 -0.14 -23.04
C THR A 249 -4.59 1.10 -22.19
N LEU A 250 -5.28 2.15 -22.58
CA LEU A 250 -5.45 3.39 -21.82
C LEU A 250 -6.76 3.31 -21.06
N LEU A 251 -6.69 3.42 -19.73
CA LEU A 251 -7.84 3.40 -18.83
C LEU A 251 -7.93 4.73 -18.08
N ILE A 252 -9.08 5.38 -18.12
CA ILE A 252 -9.35 6.63 -17.40
C ILE A 252 -10.59 6.42 -16.53
N ALA A 253 -10.45 6.72 -15.23
CA ALA A 253 -11.52 6.57 -14.26
C ALA A 253 -11.64 7.81 -13.38
N GLY A 254 -12.86 8.16 -12.98
CA GLY A 254 -13.18 9.30 -12.12
C GLY A 254 -13.92 10.44 -12.82
N ALA A 255 -13.73 11.67 -12.39
CA ALA A 255 -14.46 12.82 -12.92
C ALA A 255 -13.76 13.44 -14.13
N PHE A 256 -14.35 13.32 -15.29
CA PHE A 256 -13.88 13.93 -16.54
C PHE A 256 -15.01 14.09 -17.55
N ASP A 257 -14.84 15.02 -18.51
CA ASP A 257 -15.74 15.11 -19.65
C ASP A 257 -15.38 14.06 -20.70
N LYS A 258 -16.30 13.14 -20.96
CA LYS A 258 -16.09 12.02 -21.87
C LYS A 258 -15.84 12.47 -23.31
N ALA A 259 -16.62 13.41 -23.80
CA ALA A 259 -16.54 13.84 -25.22
C ALA A 259 -15.22 14.59 -25.48
N ALA A 260 -14.85 15.51 -24.59
CA ALA A 260 -13.58 16.19 -24.65
C ALA A 260 -12.40 15.22 -24.51
N THR A 261 -12.49 14.25 -23.62
CA THR A 261 -11.45 13.22 -23.43
C THR A 261 -11.25 12.36 -24.68
N LEU A 262 -12.33 11.89 -25.31
CA LEU A 262 -12.24 11.12 -26.56
C LEU A 262 -11.61 11.95 -27.70
N ALA A 263 -11.93 13.26 -27.77
CA ALA A 263 -11.31 14.15 -28.76
C ALA A 263 -9.81 14.34 -28.51
N LEU A 264 -9.39 14.49 -27.25
CA LEU A 264 -7.98 14.57 -26.87
C LEU A 264 -7.23 13.28 -27.21
N ILE A 265 -7.80 12.13 -26.86
CA ILE A 265 -7.19 10.82 -27.19
C ILE A 265 -7.06 10.62 -28.69
N ALA A 266 -8.09 10.99 -29.47
CA ALA A 266 -8.01 10.93 -30.93
C ALA A 266 -6.91 11.83 -31.48
N LYS A 267 -6.75 13.04 -30.91
CA LYS A 267 -5.70 13.98 -31.31
C LYS A 267 -4.31 13.46 -30.96
N ASP A 268 -4.09 12.99 -29.72
CA ASP A 268 -2.76 12.71 -29.20
C ASP A 268 -2.25 11.32 -29.61
N PHE A 269 -3.12 10.32 -29.68
CA PHE A 269 -2.77 8.93 -30.03
C PHE A 269 -3.16 8.54 -31.45
N GLY A 270 -4.11 9.23 -32.07
CA GLY A 270 -4.67 8.86 -33.37
C GLY A 270 -3.69 8.97 -34.53
N ALA A 271 -2.67 9.83 -34.42
CA ALA A 271 -1.63 10.02 -35.42
C ALA A 271 -0.64 8.84 -35.50
N PHE A 272 -0.57 7.99 -34.48
CA PHE A 272 0.37 6.86 -34.51
C PHE A 272 -0.10 5.79 -35.49
N ALA A 273 0.80 5.40 -36.38
CA ALA A 273 0.52 4.30 -37.28
C ALA A 273 0.51 2.96 -36.53
N LYS A 274 -0.38 2.06 -36.92
CA LYS A 274 -0.31 0.66 -36.47
C LYS A 274 0.94 0.02 -37.02
N PRO A 275 1.83 -0.52 -36.18
CA PRO A 275 3.01 -1.20 -36.67
C PRO A 275 2.67 -2.42 -37.55
N ALA A 276 3.39 -2.62 -38.64
CA ALA A 276 3.14 -3.73 -39.58
C ALA A 276 3.47 -5.11 -38.96
N ALA A 277 4.54 -5.18 -38.16
CA ALA A 277 4.91 -6.44 -37.50
C ALA A 277 4.01 -6.66 -36.26
N PRO A 278 3.54 -7.88 -36.02
CA PRO A 278 2.79 -8.21 -34.80
C PRO A 278 3.65 -8.01 -33.54
N VAL A 279 3.00 -7.82 -32.37
CA VAL A 279 3.70 -7.82 -31.10
C VAL A 279 4.27 -9.21 -30.85
N PRO A 280 5.59 -9.34 -30.61
CA PRO A 280 6.17 -10.65 -30.31
C PRO A 280 5.57 -11.20 -28.98
N GLN A 281 5.16 -12.45 -29.02
CA GLN A 281 4.65 -13.16 -27.87
C GLN A 281 5.66 -14.23 -27.44
N PRO A 282 5.88 -14.43 -26.14
CA PRO A 282 6.62 -15.58 -25.64
C PRO A 282 5.97 -16.88 -26.11
N TYR A 283 6.79 -17.83 -26.52
CA TYR A 283 6.33 -19.14 -26.98
C TYR A 283 6.86 -20.29 -26.12
N THR A 284 7.64 -19.98 -25.12
CA THR A 284 8.13 -20.96 -24.15
C THR A 284 7.02 -21.45 -23.25
N VAL A 285 6.78 -22.74 -23.24
CA VAL A 285 5.76 -23.38 -22.37
C VAL A 285 6.49 -24.19 -21.30
N GLU A 286 6.05 -24.07 -20.06
CA GLU A 286 6.57 -24.87 -18.96
C GLU A 286 6.13 -26.32 -19.14
N PRO A 287 7.05 -27.31 -19.14
CA PRO A 287 6.67 -28.72 -19.17
C PRO A 287 6.02 -29.14 -17.84
N ALA A 288 5.32 -30.25 -17.85
CA ALA A 288 4.87 -30.88 -16.63
C ALA A 288 6.05 -31.13 -15.67
N GLN A 289 5.83 -30.90 -14.39
CA GLN A 289 6.89 -31.05 -13.39
C GLN A 289 7.30 -32.51 -13.21
N ASP A 290 8.60 -32.84 -13.30
CA ASP A 290 9.13 -34.19 -13.30
C ASP A 290 9.30 -34.81 -11.93
N GLY A 291 9.20 -34.09 -10.93
CA GLY A 291 9.43 -34.59 -9.61
C GLY A 291 9.48 -33.50 -8.55
N GLU A 292 9.68 -33.93 -7.27
CA GLU A 292 9.76 -33.02 -6.13
C GLU A 292 10.82 -31.95 -6.32
N ARG A 293 10.39 -30.68 -6.15
CA ARG A 293 11.36 -29.61 -6.06
C ARG A 293 11.36 -29.11 -4.63
N THR A 294 12.53 -29.00 -4.05
CA THR A 294 12.70 -28.43 -2.71
C THR A 294 13.72 -27.31 -2.77
N VAL A 295 13.37 -26.21 -2.16
CA VAL A 295 14.24 -25.05 -1.99
C VAL A 295 14.43 -24.81 -0.50
N VAL A 296 15.67 -24.73 -0.06
CA VAL A 296 15.98 -24.35 1.31
C VAL A 296 16.79 -23.06 1.27
N VAL A 297 16.22 -22.01 1.83
CA VAL A 297 16.90 -20.73 2.04
C VAL A 297 17.34 -20.68 3.49
N ARG A 298 18.63 -20.46 3.71
CA ARG A 298 19.21 -20.27 5.04
C ARG A 298 19.75 -18.85 5.12
N ARG A 299 19.23 -18.06 6.06
CA ARG A 299 19.68 -16.68 6.30
C ARG A 299 19.67 -16.36 7.79
N VAL A 300 20.47 -15.35 8.15
CA VAL A 300 20.52 -14.82 9.50
C VAL A 300 19.30 -13.95 9.77
N GLY A 301 18.63 -14.16 10.86
CA GLY A 301 17.44 -13.43 11.28
C GLY A 301 16.16 -13.92 10.59
N GLY A 302 15.03 -13.31 10.97
CA GLY A 302 13.72 -13.71 10.52
C GLY A 302 13.14 -14.88 11.31
N GLN A 303 12.01 -15.37 10.86
CA GLN A 303 11.30 -16.53 11.40
C GLN A 303 11.23 -17.63 10.35
N PRO A 304 11.08 -18.90 10.72
CA PRO A 304 10.89 -19.95 9.75
C PRO A 304 9.66 -19.69 8.89
N LEU A 305 9.83 -19.85 7.57
CA LEU A 305 8.74 -19.73 6.60
C LEU A 305 8.67 -21.01 5.77
N LEU A 306 7.47 -21.44 5.49
CA LEU A 306 7.16 -22.50 4.56
C LEU A 306 6.34 -21.93 3.42
N LEU A 307 6.69 -22.30 2.19
CA LEU A 307 5.99 -21.92 0.98
C LEU A 307 5.92 -23.11 0.05
N ALA A 308 4.75 -23.68 -0.14
CA ALA A 308 4.50 -24.77 -1.06
C ALA A 308 3.75 -24.23 -2.29
N ALA A 309 4.47 -24.07 -3.42
CA ALA A 309 3.91 -23.59 -4.67
C ALA A 309 3.44 -24.77 -5.54
N TYR A 310 2.29 -24.62 -6.17
CA TYR A 310 1.66 -25.57 -7.07
C TYR A 310 1.35 -24.90 -8.42
N HIS A 311 1.68 -25.54 -9.53
CA HIS A 311 1.28 -25.04 -10.86
C HIS A 311 -0.23 -25.14 -11.03
N VAL A 312 -0.79 -24.09 -11.60
CA VAL A 312 -2.21 -23.98 -11.95
C VAL A 312 -2.37 -23.39 -13.33
N PRO A 313 -3.53 -23.57 -13.99
CA PRO A 313 -3.80 -22.94 -15.28
C PRO A 313 -3.73 -21.41 -15.21
N SER A 314 -3.72 -20.78 -16.39
CA SER A 314 -3.84 -19.32 -16.47
C SER A 314 -5.11 -18.81 -15.79
N ILE A 315 -5.11 -17.54 -15.37
CA ILE A 315 -6.27 -16.92 -14.71
C ILE A 315 -7.52 -16.91 -15.59
N THR A 316 -7.38 -17.12 -16.90
CA THR A 316 -8.50 -17.21 -17.85
C THR A 316 -9.17 -18.59 -17.89
N HIS A 317 -8.62 -19.58 -17.19
CA HIS A 317 -9.15 -20.94 -17.16
C HIS A 317 -10.46 -21.05 -16.39
N PRO A 318 -11.41 -21.94 -16.80
CA PRO A 318 -12.66 -22.16 -16.07
C PRO A 318 -12.51 -22.62 -14.61
N ASP A 319 -11.37 -23.17 -14.23
CA ASP A 319 -11.10 -23.61 -12.85
C ASP A 319 -10.74 -22.44 -11.91
N THR A 320 -10.46 -21.26 -12.45
CA THR A 320 -10.03 -20.09 -11.64
C THR A 320 -11.04 -19.72 -10.55
N PRO A 321 -12.35 -19.64 -10.79
CA PRO A 321 -13.32 -19.37 -9.73
C PRO A 321 -13.26 -20.40 -8.58
N ALA A 322 -13.14 -21.68 -8.91
CA ALA A 322 -13.02 -22.75 -7.90
C ALA A 322 -11.69 -22.67 -7.12
N LEU A 323 -10.61 -22.30 -7.77
CA LEU A 323 -9.32 -22.09 -7.11
C LEU A 323 -9.36 -20.88 -6.15
N ILE A 324 -10.03 -19.78 -6.52
CA ILE A 324 -10.25 -18.63 -5.65
C ILE A 324 -11.07 -19.04 -4.42
N VAL A 325 -12.18 -19.76 -4.62
CA VAL A 325 -13.04 -20.23 -3.53
C VAL A 325 -12.28 -21.19 -2.60
N TYR A 326 -11.50 -22.10 -3.17
CA TYR A 326 -10.66 -23.00 -2.38
C TYR A 326 -9.64 -22.24 -1.53
N SER A 327 -8.99 -21.24 -2.11
CA SER A 327 -8.01 -20.39 -1.38
C SER A 327 -8.66 -19.69 -0.19
N LEU A 328 -9.87 -19.19 -0.35
CA LEU A 328 -10.61 -18.51 0.72
C LEU A 328 -11.09 -19.48 1.80
N LEU A 329 -11.62 -20.65 1.42
CA LEU A 329 -12.03 -21.71 2.36
C LEU A 329 -10.87 -22.15 3.26
N MET A 330 -9.66 -22.15 2.71
CA MET A 330 -8.46 -22.53 3.45
C MET A 330 -7.91 -21.41 4.33
N SER A 331 -7.97 -20.13 3.88
CA SER A 331 -7.18 -19.03 4.45
C SER A 331 -7.98 -18.07 5.32
N LEU A 332 -9.31 -18.02 5.15
CA LEU A 332 -10.13 -16.99 5.77
C LEU A 332 -10.10 -17.07 7.30
N GLN A 333 -9.73 -15.99 7.95
CA GLN A 333 -9.76 -15.88 9.41
C GLN A 333 -11.16 -15.42 9.86
N PRO A 334 -11.71 -16.06 10.91
CA PRO A 334 -11.21 -17.18 11.72
C PRO A 334 -11.64 -18.56 11.20
N SER A 335 -12.36 -18.64 10.07
CA SER A 335 -13.06 -19.85 9.65
C SER A 335 -12.22 -20.81 8.81
N GLY A 336 -11.16 -20.33 8.18
CA GLY A 336 -10.33 -21.12 7.28
C GLY A 336 -9.58 -22.23 7.99
N GLN A 337 -9.42 -23.35 7.30
CA GLN A 337 -8.81 -24.54 7.90
C GLN A 337 -7.37 -24.31 8.30
N LEU A 338 -6.60 -23.55 7.54
CA LEU A 338 -5.21 -23.20 7.88
C LEU A 338 -5.15 -22.34 9.15
N TYR A 339 -6.06 -21.39 9.27
CA TYR A 339 -6.14 -20.60 10.50
C TYR A 339 -6.46 -21.51 11.71
N LYS A 340 -7.54 -22.30 11.64
CA LYS A 340 -8.00 -23.15 12.74
C LYS A 340 -6.97 -24.17 13.18
N GLN A 341 -6.17 -24.68 12.25
CA GLN A 341 -5.27 -25.80 12.56
C GLN A 341 -3.79 -25.40 12.76
N LEU A 342 -3.40 -24.23 12.29
CA LEU A 342 -2.00 -23.78 12.44
C LEU A 342 -1.87 -22.54 13.30
N VAL A 343 -2.78 -21.56 13.12
CA VAL A 343 -2.66 -20.27 13.82
C VAL A 343 -3.34 -20.34 15.18
N GLU A 344 -4.55 -20.86 15.26
CA GLU A 344 -5.30 -20.99 16.51
C GLU A 344 -4.59 -21.85 17.55
N PRO A 345 -3.97 -23.01 17.18
CA PRO A 345 -3.15 -23.79 18.10
C PRO A 345 -1.74 -23.21 18.36
N LYS A 346 -1.42 -22.02 17.80
CA LYS A 346 -0.13 -21.34 17.99
C LYS A 346 1.07 -22.05 17.34
N LEU A 347 0.83 -22.91 16.35
CA LEU A 347 1.88 -23.56 15.58
C LEU A 347 2.48 -22.63 14.53
N ALA A 348 1.66 -21.70 14.03
CA ALA A 348 2.08 -20.64 13.12
C ALA A 348 1.54 -19.28 13.59
N VAL A 349 2.20 -18.19 13.21
CA VAL A 349 1.70 -16.82 13.41
C VAL A 349 0.85 -16.35 12.22
N PHE A 350 1.04 -17.01 11.08
CA PHE A 350 0.25 -16.81 9.86
C PHE A 350 0.21 -18.10 9.07
N ALA A 351 -0.93 -18.42 8.48
CA ALA A 351 -1.05 -19.46 7.47
C ALA A 351 -2.16 -19.11 6.48
N GLY A 352 -1.94 -19.40 5.19
CA GLY A 352 -2.91 -19.08 4.13
C GLY A 352 -2.47 -19.61 2.77
N ILE A 353 -3.40 -19.56 1.79
CA ILE A 353 -3.12 -19.80 0.37
C ILE A 353 -3.10 -18.46 -0.36
N THR A 354 -2.10 -18.24 -1.18
CA THR A 354 -1.86 -16.99 -1.89
C THR A 354 -1.38 -17.25 -3.33
N GLY A 355 -1.57 -16.28 -4.20
CA GLY A 355 -1.26 -16.40 -5.63
C GLY A 355 -2.42 -16.98 -6.43
N ILE A 356 -2.32 -16.81 -7.74
CA ILE A 356 -3.20 -17.39 -8.76
C ILE A 356 -2.45 -17.34 -10.10
N GLY A 357 -2.88 -18.11 -11.11
CA GLY A 357 -2.25 -18.06 -12.43
C GLY A 357 -2.20 -16.65 -13.04
N GLY A 358 -1.24 -16.41 -13.93
CA GLY A 358 -1.09 -15.18 -14.70
C GLY A 358 -1.76 -15.27 -16.08
N ALA A 359 -1.22 -14.52 -17.05
CA ALA A 359 -1.61 -14.66 -18.47
C ALA A 359 -1.34 -16.07 -19.00
N ASP A 360 -0.26 -16.68 -18.54
CA ASP A 360 0.09 -18.08 -18.78
C ASP A 360 -0.14 -18.91 -17.51
N PRO A 361 -0.04 -20.26 -17.57
CA PRO A 361 -0.12 -21.10 -16.39
C PRO A 361 0.89 -20.66 -15.31
N GLY A 362 0.37 -20.41 -14.12
CA GLY A 362 1.11 -19.82 -13.02
C GLY A 362 1.26 -20.77 -11.82
N THR A 363 1.47 -20.19 -10.64
CA THR A 363 1.51 -20.92 -9.37
C THR A 363 0.56 -20.34 -8.33
N ILE A 364 0.07 -21.21 -7.45
CA ILE A 364 -0.65 -20.89 -6.22
C ILE A 364 0.12 -21.48 -5.05
N SER A 365 0.21 -20.78 -3.92
CA SER A 365 1.12 -21.16 -2.83
C SER A 365 0.41 -21.24 -1.50
N ALA A 366 0.58 -22.36 -0.79
CA ALA A 366 0.27 -22.45 0.63
C ALA A 366 1.49 -21.96 1.43
N VAL A 367 1.24 -21.04 2.35
CA VAL A 367 2.28 -20.35 3.12
C VAL A 367 2.02 -20.52 4.62
N ALA A 368 3.08 -20.75 5.38
CA ALA A 368 3.03 -20.62 6.83
C ALA A 368 4.26 -19.86 7.34
N ALA A 369 4.02 -18.92 8.22
CA ALA A 369 5.05 -18.24 8.99
C ALA A 369 5.01 -18.77 10.44
N LEU A 370 6.11 -19.27 10.93
CA LEU A 370 6.18 -19.86 12.26
C LEU A 370 6.74 -18.86 13.26
N PRO A 371 6.45 -19.05 14.57
CA PRO A 371 7.22 -18.36 15.61
C PRO A 371 8.73 -18.68 15.46
N PRO A 372 9.62 -17.85 15.99
CA PRO A 372 11.07 -18.08 15.90
C PRO A 372 11.51 -19.44 16.46
N ASP A 373 10.79 -19.96 17.45
CA ASP A 373 10.97 -21.27 18.08
C ASP A 373 10.08 -22.37 17.47
N GLY A 374 9.40 -22.06 16.36
CA GLY A 374 8.44 -22.94 15.73
C GLY A 374 9.06 -24.18 15.12
N ASP A 375 8.49 -25.33 15.42
CA ASP A 375 8.95 -26.64 14.93
C ASP A 375 8.46 -26.89 13.49
N VAL A 376 9.35 -26.60 12.53
CA VAL A 376 9.08 -26.83 11.10
C VAL A 376 8.67 -28.26 10.81
N SER A 377 9.25 -29.23 11.53
CA SER A 377 8.98 -30.67 11.31
C SER A 377 7.54 -31.06 11.65
N LYS A 378 6.88 -30.29 12.50
CA LYS A 378 5.47 -30.46 12.85
C LYS A 378 4.55 -29.68 11.92
N VAL A 379 4.93 -28.43 11.59
CA VAL A 379 4.07 -27.53 10.84
C VAL A 379 4.07 -27.89 9.35
N GLU A 380 5.21 -28.26 8.79
CA GLU A 380 5.33 -28.59 7.38
C GLU A 380 4.40 -29.73 6.95
N PRO A 381 4.43 -30.89 7.59
CA PRO A 381 3.49 -31.96 7.23
C PRO A 381 2.04 -31.50 7.34
N LEU A 382 1.69 -30.79 8.41
CA LEU A 382 0.33 -30.34 8.64
C LEU A 382 -0.11 -29.30 7.60
N LEU A 383 0.74 -28.31 7.26
CA LEU A 383 0.48 -27.33 6.20
C LEU A 383 0.22 -28.03 4.87
N LEU A 384 1.09 -28.97 4.54
CA LEU A 384 0.99 -29.72 3.28
C LEU A 384 -0.24 -30.63 3.26
N ASP A 385 -0.50 -31.32 4.36
CA ASP A 385 -1.66 -32.21 4.46
C ASP A 385 -2.99 -31.44 4.38
N LEU A 386 -3.04 -30.24 4.94
CA LEU A 386 -4.21 -29.38 4.83
C LEU A 386 -4.41 -28.88 3.39
N ALA A 387 -3.36 -28.33 2.77
CA ALA A 387 -3.44 -27.80 1.41
C ALA A 387 -3.72 -28.88 0.36
N GLU A 388 -3.23 -30.09 0.56
CA GLU A 388 -3.44 -31.23 -0.34
C GLU A 388 -4.69 -32.07 0.01
N GLY A 389 -5.40 -31.71 1.09
CA GLY A 389 -6.67 -32.33 1.48
C GLY A 389 -6.55 -33.63 2.28
N ARG A 390 -5.34 -34.04 2.68
CA ARG A 390 -5.16 -35.26 3.48
C ARG A 390 -5.61 -35.11 4.94
N ALA A 391 -5.45 -33.89 5.51
CA ALA A 391 -5.91 -33.57 6.88
C ALA A 391 -7.07 -32.56 6.90
N ALA A 392 -7.54 -32.14 5.74
CA ALA A 392 -8.64 -31.20 5.63
C ALA A 392 -9.97 -31.85 6.02
N LYS A 393 -10.78 -31.13 6.79
CA LYS A 393 -12.17 -31.51 7.01
C LYS A 393 -12.98 -31.19 5.78
N PRO A 394 -14.01 -31.98 5.44
CA PRO A 394 -14.94 -31.60 4.37
C PRO A 394 -15.53 -30.22 4.65
N PHE A 395 -15.59 -29.40 3.63
CA PHE A 395 -16.29 -28.10 3.69
C PHE A 395 -17.80 -28.33 3.66
N ASP A 396 -18.55 -27.46 4.32
CA ASP A 396 -20.01 -27.46 4.26
C ASP A 396 -20.52 -26.32 3.37
N GLU A 397 -21.82 -26.40 3.03
CA GLU A 397 -22.46 -25.39 2.17
C GLU A 397 -22.50 -24.00 2.82
N SER A 398 -22.49 -23.89 4.14
CA SER A 398 -22.49 -22.60 4.82
C SER A 398 -21.10 -21.91 4.73
N GLU A 399 -20.03 -22.70 4.82
CA GLU A 399 -18.67 -22.21 4.60
C GLU A 399 -18.48 -21.78 3.15
N LEU A 400 -18.98 -22.58 2.21
CA LEU A 400 -18.93 -22.27 0.78
C LEU A 400 -19.71 -20.98 0.46
N ALA A 401 -20.93 -20.84 0.95
CA ALA A 401 -21.76 -19.64 0.74
C ALA A 401 -21.06 -18.38 1.27
N ARG A 402 -20.51 -18.45 2.47
CA ARG A 402 -19.78 -17.35 3.09
C ARG A 402 -18.61 -16.87 2.24
N VAL A 403 -17.78 -17.77 1.73
CA VAL A 403 -16.60 -17.36 0.94
C VAL A 403 -16.97 -16.88 -0.46
N ARG A 404 -18.02 -17.40 -1.07
CA ARG A 404 -18.56 -16.88 -2.32
C ARG A 404 -19.02 -15.43 -2.14
N ASP A 405 -19.83 -15.15 -1.10
CA ASP A 405 -20.31 -13.81 -0.80
C ASP A 405 -19.16 -12.85 -0.50
N LEU A 406 -18.18 -13.29 0.27
CA LEU A 406 -17.00 -12.52 0.60
C LEU A 406 -16.21 -12.13 -0.65
N ALA A 407 -15.94 -13.08 -1.54
CA ALA A 407 -15.22 -12.84 -2.77
C ALA A 407 -15.92 -11.82 -3.66
N VAL A 408 -17.21 -12.03 -3.93
CA VAL A 408 -18.01 -11.12 -4.78
C VAL A 408 -18.11 -9.72 -4.15
N ASN A 409 -18.30 -9.64 -2.84
CA ASN A 409 -18.37 -8.36 -2.15
C ASN A 409 -17.04 -7.59 -2.20
N SER A 410 -15.91 -8.30 -2.15
CA SER A 410 -14.61 -7.66 -2.34
C SER A 410 -14.47 -7.00 -3.71
N TYR A 411 -14.83 -7.69 -4.78
CA TYR A 411 -14.84 -7.11 -6.12
C TYR A 411 -15.75 -5.89 -6.21
N ARG A 412 -16.96 -5.98 -5.64
CA ARG A 412 -17.90 -4.85 -5.59
C ARG A 412 -17.33 -3.64 -4.84
N GLN A 413 -16.60 -3.87 -3.77
CA GLN A 413 -15.94 -2.76 -3.03
C GLN A 413 -14.82 -2.11 -3.85
N GLN A 414 -14.02 -2.91 -4.55
CA GLN A 414 -12.97 -2.37 -5.42
C GLN A 414 -13.53 -1.50 -6.55
N MET A 415 -14.68 -1.88 -7.12
CA MET A 415 -15.35 -1.08 -8.15
C MET A 415 -15.80 0.31 -7.67
N LYS A 416 -15.91 0.52 -6.36
CA LYS A 416 -16.27 1.83 -5.76
C LYS A 416 -15.08 2.78 -5.64
N ASN A 417 -13.87 2.31 -5.83
CA ASN A 417 -12.65 3.09 -5.75
C ASN A 417 -11.95 3.09 -7.13
N PRO A 418 -11.91 4.21 -7.87
CA PRO A 418 -11.33 4.27 -9.20
C PRO A 418 -9.87 3.82 -9.28
N GLU A 419 -9.04 4.18 -8.31
CA GLU A 419 -7.62 3.80 -8.28
C GLU A 419 -7.45 2.29 -8.05
N ALA A 420 -8.19 1.71 -7.10
CA ALA A 420 -8.19 0.27 -6.84
C ALA A 420 -8.72 -0.53 -8.05
N LEU A 421 -9.79 -0.04 -8.68
CA LEU A 421 -10.36 -0.63 -9.89
C LEU A 421 -9.34 -0.64 -11.04
N ILE A 422 -8.66 0.47 -11.25
CA ILE A 422 -7.62 0.60 -12.29
C ILE A 422 -6.49 -0.42 -12.08
N GLN A 423 -6.00 -0.56 -10.87
CA GLN A 423 -4.92 -1.52 -10.56
C GLN A 423 -5.39 -2.97 -10.82
N GLN A 424 -6.60 -3.29 -10.41
CA GLN A 424 -7.20 -4.61 -10.63
C GLN A 424 -7.36 -4.92 -12.12
N ILE A 425 -7.97 -4.00 -12.87
CA ILE A 425 -8.22 -4.15 -14.32
C ILE A 425 -6.90 -4.22 -15.09
N SER A 426 -5.89 -3.44 -14.70
CA SER A 426 -4.57 -3.46 -15.35
C SER A 426 -3.95 -4.87 -15.35
N GLY A 427 -4.10 -5.62 -14.25
CA GLY A 427 -3.68 -7.03 -14.18
C GLY A 427 -4.46 -7.94 -15.13
N LEU A 428 -5.76 -7.77 -15.22
CA LEU A 428 -6.64 -8.58 -16.07
C LEU A 428 -6.47 -8.26 -17.56
N ILE A 429 -6.17 -7.01 -17.91
CA ILE A 429 -5.76 -6.59 -19.28
C ILE A 429 -4.53 -7.39 -19.73
N ALA A 430 -3.56 -7.53 -18.85
CA ALA A 430 -2.36 -8.31 -19.12
C ALA A 430 -2.65 -9.80 -19.34
N ALA A 431 -3.63 -10.34 -18.60
CA ALA A 431 -4.10 -11.71 -18.76
C ALA A 431 -4.96 -11.93 -20.03
N GLY A 432 -5.32 -10.88 -20.73
CA GLY A 432 -5.97 -10.93 -22.04
C GLY A 432 -7.27 -10.13 -22.16
N ASP A 433 -8.04 -9.95 -21.10
CA ASP A 433 -9.32 -9.22 -21.18
C ASP A 433 -9.75 -8.64 -19.82
N TRP A 434 -10.06 -7.34 -19.80
CA TRP A 434 -10.57 -6.65 -18.62
C TRP A 434 -11.90 -7.18 -18.10
N ARG A 435 -12.71 -7.80 -18.99
CA ARG A 435 -14.02 -8.36 -18.64
C ARG A 435 -13.95 -9.58 -17.72
N LEU A 436 -12.79 -10.17 -17.54
CA LEU A 436 -12.55 -11.23 -16.56
C LEU A 436 -12.97 -10.82 -15.14
N LEU A 437 -12.91 -9.53 -14.79
CA LEU A 437 -13.44 -9.05 -13.51
C LEU A 437 -14.91 -9.44 -13.33
N PHE A 438 -15.72 -9.19 -14.34
CA PHE A 438 -17.16 -9.46 -14.32
C PHE A 438 -17.47 -10.95 -14.45
N GLN A 439 -16.66 -11.65 -15.26
CA GLN A 439 -16.77 -13.10 -15.38
C GLN A 439 -16.55 -13.81 -14.05
N LEU A 440 -15.53 -13.41 -13.30
CA LEU A 440 -15.26 -13.95 -11.97
C LEU A 440 -16.41 -13.64 -11.00
N MET A 441 -16.98 -12.43 -11.04
CA MET A 441 -18.13 -12.05 -10.22
C MET A 441 -19.40 -12.88 -10.55
N GLU A 442 -19.52 -13.33 -11.78
CA GLU A 442 -20.64 -14.19 -12.23
C GLU A 442 -20.38 -15.67 -11.91
N ASP A 443 -19.16 -16.15 -12.03
CA ASP A 443 -18.82 -17.58 -11.92
C ASP A 443 -18.57 -18.02 -10.47
N ILE A 444 -17.99 -17.16 -9.62
CA ILE A 444 -17.74 -17.49 -8.20
C ILE A 444 -19.02 -17.97 -7.46
N PRO A 445 -20.18 -17.32 -7.60
CA PRO A 445 -21.42 -17.80 -6.95
C PRO A 445 -21.89 -19.19 -7.41
N LYS A 446 -21.43 -19.64 -8.58
CA LYS A 446 -21.83 -20.94 -9.17
C LYS A 446 -20.94 -22.10 -8.71
N VAL A 447 -19.80 -21.82 -8.10
CA VAL A 447 -18.83 -22.84 -7.66
C VAL A 447 -19.48 -23.77 -6.64
N THR A 448 -19.38 -25.07 -6.84
CA THR A 448 -19.89 -26.11 -5.94
C THR A 448 -18.79 -26.70 -5.07
N LEU A 449 -19.16 -27.43 -4.00
CA LEU A 449 -18.19 -28.21 -3.22
C LEU A 449 -17.46 -29.25 -4.08
N ALA A 450 -18.16 -29.81 -5.06
CA ALA A 450 -17.55 -30.76 -6.00
C ALA A 450 -16.48 -30.09 -6.89
N ASP A 451 -16.70 -28.84 -7.30
CA ASP A 451 -15.70 -28.07 -8.06
C ASP A 451 -14.47 -27.76 -7.20
N VAL A 452 -14.69 -27.38 -5.96
CA VAL A 452 -13.61 -27.13 -4.98
C VAL A 452 -12.75 -28.38 -4.81
N GLU A 453 -13.39 -29.54 -4.60
CA GLU A 453 -12.67 -30.81 -4.44
C GLU A 453 -11.95 -31.24 -5.73
N ARG A 454 -12.59 -31.03 -6.88
CA ARG A 454 -12.01 -31.35 -8.18
C ARG A 454 -10.72 -30.56 -8.45
N VAL A 455 -10.71 -29.24 -8.24
CA VAL A 455 -9.52 -28.42 -8.45
C VAL A 455 -8.45 -28.71 -7.42
N ARG A 456 -8.83 -28.98 -6.16
CA ARG A 456 -7.89 -29.43 -5.15
C ARG A 456 -7.19 -30.73 -5.59
N ALA A 457 -7.97 -31.73 -5.96
CA ALA A 457 -7.45 -33.03 -6.38
C ALA A 457 -6.65 -32.96 -7.69
N ALA A 458 -6.97 -32.02 -8.57
CA ALA A 458 -6.25 -31.85 -9.83
C ALA A 458 -4.87 -31.18 -9.62
N TYR A 459 -4.77 -30.13 -8.84
CA TYR A 459 -3.60 -29.25 -8.81
C TYR A 459 -2.77 -29.32 -7.53
N PHE A 460 -3.39 -29.50 -6.37
CA PHE A 460 -2.67 -29.55 -5.09
C PHE A 460 -2.20 -30.96 -4.78
N LYS A 461 -1.23 -31.42 -5.58
CA LYS A 461 -0.60 -32.73 -5.42
C LYS A 461 0.86 -32.56 -5.04
N PRO A 462 1.41 -33.48 -4.27
CA PRO A 462 2.84 -33.50 -3.99
C PRO A 462 3.69 -33.33 -5.25
N ALA A 463 3.25 -33.94 -6.35
CA ALA A 463 3.86 -33.90 -7.65
C ALA A 463 3.96 -32.56 -8.31
N ASN A 464 3.01 -31.72 -8.06
CA ASN A 464 2.92 -30.38 -8.63
C ASN A 464 3.52 -29.33 -7.68
N ARG A 465 4.21 -29.77 -6.63
CA ARG A 465 4.69 -28.93 -5.55
C ARG A 465 6.16 -28.59 -5.67
N THR A 466 6.48 -27.30 -5.50
CA THR A 466 7.82 -26.83 -5.16
C THR A 466 7.79 -26.30 -3.73
N LEU A 467 8.46 -26.98 -2.82
CA LEU A 467 8.47 -26.63 -1.40
C LEU A 467 9.68 -25.77 -1.07
N GLY A 468 9.42 -24.58 -0.61
CA GLY A 468 10.41 -23.67 -0.07
C GLY A 468 10.40 -23.67 1.45
N ARG A 469 11.57 -23.77 2.02
CA ARG A 469 11.81 -23.58 3.45
C ARG A 469 12.75 -22.40 3.63
N TYR A 470 12.26 -21.33 4.22
CA TYR A 470 13.15 -20.34 4.79
C TYR A 470 13.42 -20.77 6.23
N LEU A 471 14.59 -21.30 6.39
CA LEU A 471 15.04 -21.70 7.70
C LEU A 471 16.04 -20.65 8.13
N PRO A 472 15.83 -20.00 9.27
CA PRO A 472 16.98 -19.83 10.01
C PRO A 472 17.69 -21.20 10.01
N ALA A 473 17.46 -22.00 9.17
CA ALA A 473 18.07 -23.30 8.83
C ALA A 473 18.49 -23.73 7.98
N GLY A 474 13.46 -29.07 2.44
CA GLY A 474 12.77 -30.43 1.01
C GLY A 474 11.88 -31.09 0.22
N ALA A 475 10.33 -31.85 -1.19
CA ALA A 475 9.97 -32.81 -2.33
C ALA A 475 8.71 -32.98 -3.23
N VAL A 476 8.17 -33.59 -4.45
CA VAL A 476 7.39 -33.69 -5.50
C VAL A 476 6.65 -34.60 -6.46
N GLU A 477 5.73 -34.53 -7.35
CA GLU A 477 5.13 -35.34 -8.47
C GLU A 477 4.60 -34.47 -9.64
N ARG A 478 4.30 -35.04 -10.80
CA ARG A 478 3.87 -34.30 -12.02
C ARG A 478 2.38 -34.05 -12.07
N VAL A 479 1.99 -32.90 -12.62
CA VAL A 479 0.62 -32.57 -13.00
C VAL A 479 0.60 -31.98 -14.40
N GLU A 480 -0.30 -32.48 -15.26
CA GLU A 480 -0.62 -31.77 -16.50
C GLU A 480 -1.60 -30.64 -16.22
N ILE A 481 -1.28 -29.44 -16.70
CA ILE A 481 -2.11 -28.26 -16.55
C ILE A 481 -2.92 -28.07 -17.83
N PRO A 482 -4.25 -28.16 -17.77
CA PRO A 482 -5.07 -28.03 -18.97
C PRO A 482 -4.98 -26.62 -19.57
N ALA A 483 -5.01 -26.54 -20.88
CA ALA A 483 -5.07 -25.27 -21.60
C ALA A 483 -6.37 -24.52 -21.26
N ALA A 484 -6.28 -23.20 -21.15
CA ALA A 484 -7.47 -22.37 -20.99
C ALA A 484 -8.28 -22.37 -22.31
N PRO A 485 -9.60 -22.50 -22.24
CA PRO A 485 -10.44 -22.32 -23.43
C PRO A 485 -10.41 -20.86 -23.90
N PRO A 486 -10.78 -20.58 -25.17
CA PRO A 486 -10.82 -19.22 -25.68
C PRO A 486 -11.64 -18.30 -24.79
N LEU A 487 -11.05 -17.18 -24.36
CA LEU A 487 -11.70 -16.23 -23.43
C LEU A 487 -13.02 -15.68 -24.00
N ALA A 488 -13.07 -15.42 -25.31
CA ALA A 488 -14.28 -14.92 -25.97
C ALA A 488 -15.45 -15.89 -25.81
N GLN A 489 -15.23 -17.18 -25.84
CA GLN A 489 -16.27 -18.20 -25.65
C GLN A 489 -16.83 -18.16 -24.22
N ARG A 490 -15.96 -18.00 -23.20
CA ARG A 490 -16.39 -17.87 -21.79
C ARG A 490 -17.17 -16.59 -21.50
N LEU A 491 -16.82 -15.51 -22.22
CA LEU A 491 -17.44 -14.20 -22.02
C LEU A 491 -18.70 -13.97 -22.88
N ALA A 492 -19.05 -14.90 -23.76
CA ALA A 492 -20.16 -14.74 -24.69
C ALA A 492 -21.51 -14.54 -23.97
N GLU A 493 -21.72 -15.19 -22.85
CA GLU A 493 -22.96 -15.15 -22.06
C GLU A 493 -22.88 -14.20 -20.85
N LEU A 494 -21.81 -13.38 -20.74
CA LEU A 494 -21.61 -12.50 -19.61
C LEU A 494 -22.74 -11.47 -19.48
N LYS A 495 -23.37 -11.45 -18.31
CA LYS A 495 -24.38 -10.45 -17.97
C LYS A 495 -23.73 -9.26 -17.27
N ALA A 496 -24.19 -8.06 -17.58
CA ALA A 496 -23.77 -6.88 -16.86
C ALA A 496 -24.17 -6.96 -15.37
N PRO A 497 -23.27 -6.67 -14.43
CA PRO A 497 -23.65 -6.58 -13.02
C PRO A 497 -24.63 -5.41 -12.81
N PRO A 498 -25.37 -5.42 -11.70
CA PRO A 498 -26.18 -4.27 -11.33
C PRO A 498 -25.37 -2.98 -11.31
N LYS A 499 -25.95 -1.90 -11.84
CA LYS A 499 -25.30 -0.59 -11.80
C LYS A 499 -25.19 -0.13 -10.34
N VAL A 500 -23.99 0.29 -9.93
CA VAL A 500 -23.78 0.87 -8.60
C VAL A 500 -24.34 2.28 -8.60
N GLU A 501 -25.10 2.66 -7.58
CA GLU A 501 -25.58 4.03 -7.43
C GLU A 501 -24.45 5.04 -7.44
N GLU A 502 -24.61 6.08 -8.23
CA GLU A 502 -23.63 7.15 -8.35
C GLU A 502 -23.72 8.09 -7.12
N GLY A 503 -22.58 8.61 -6.67
CA GLY A 503 -22.53 9.60 -5.62
C GLY A 503 -22.60 11.04 -6.16
N GLU A 504 -22.43 12.01 -5.28
CA GLU A 504 -22.35 13.43 -5.64
C GLU A 504 -20.90 13.91 -5.75
N GLN A 505 -20.66 14.89 -6.59
CA GLN A 505 -19.39 15.62 -6.62
C GLN A 505 -19.41 16.73 -5.56
N LEU A 506 -18.88 16.44 -4.38
CA LEU A 506 -18.76 17.42 -3.30
C LEU A 506 -17.38 18.11 -3.39
N ALA A 507 -17.37 19.43 -3.56
CA ALA A 507 -16.11 20.18 -3.57
C ALA A 507 -15.38 20.03 -2.22
N PRO A 508 -14.09 19.62 -2.18
CA PRO A 508 -13.35 19.40 -0.94
C PRO A 508 -12.79 20.70 -0.35
N VAL A 509 -13.60 21.74 -0.34
CA VAL A 509 -13.28 23.08 0.14
C VAL A 509 -13.84 23.23 1.56
N PRO A 510 -13.07 23.74 2.53
CA PRO A 510 -13.50 23.86 3.92
C PRO A 510 -14.86 24.52 4.13
N ALA A 511 -15.17 25.61 3.41
CA ALA A 511 -16.46 26.28 3.51
C ALA A 511 -17.64 25.41 3.05
N VAL A 512 -17.45 24.58 2.01
CA VAL A 512 -18.47 23.65 1.52
C VAL A 512 -18.65 22.51 2.53
N LEU A 513 -17.56 21.98 3.06
CA LEU A 513 -17.59 20.94 4.08
C LEU A 513 -18.27 21.43 5.37
N GLU A 514 -17.99 22.68 5.77
CA GLU A 514 -18.66 23.31 6.92
C GLU A 514 -20.18 23.38 6.73
N SER A 515 -20.64 23.80 5.57
CA SER A 515 -22.08 23.92 5.26
C SER A 515 -22.83 22.57 5.31
N ARG A 516 -22.11 21.47 5.13
CA ARG A 516 -22.62 20.09 5.20
C ARG A 516 -22.42 19.43 6.55
N THR A 517 -21.63 20.04 7.44
CA THR A 517 -21.30 19.50 8.75
C THR A 517 -22.36 19.87 9.78
N LYS A 518 -22.92 18.88 10.45
CA LYS A 518 -23.79 19.08 11.62
C LYS A 518 -23.08 18.60 12.88
N ARG A 519 -23.16 19.38 13.93
CA ARG A 519 -22.60 19.10 15.24
C ARG A 519 -23.73 19.00 16.24
N THR A 520 -23.81 17.88 16.95
CA THR A 520 -24.86 17.61 17.94
C THR A 520 -24.24 16.98 19.17
N THR A 521 -24.63 17.42 20.34
CA THR A 521 -24.30 16.72 21.59
C THR A 521 -25.49 15.84 21.97
N LEU A 522 -25.27 14.52 21.95
CA LEU A 522 -26.27 13.55 22.38
C LEU A 522 -26.26 13.43 23.89
N PRO A 523 -27.43 13.16 24.54
CA PRO A 523 -27.46 12.88 25.96
C PRO A 523 -26.49 11.74 26.31
N GLY A 524 -25.69 11.93 27.33
CA GLY A 524 -24.66 10.97 27.73
C GLY A 524 -24.08 11.32 29.11
N SER A 525 -23.03 10.59 29.51
CA SER A 525 -22.28 10.92 30.75
C SER A 525 -21.27 12.04 30.47
N ASN A 526 -20.93 12.80 31.52
CA ASN A 526 -19.86 13.81 31.48
C ASN A 526 -19.92 14.82 30.32
N GLY A 527 -21.10 15.30 29.96
CA GLY A 527 -21.29 16.30 28.91
C GLY A 527 -21.87 15.74 27.62
N GLY A 528 -22.16 14.43 27.54
CA GLY A 528 -22.77 13.80 26.40
C GLY A 528 -21.78 13.26 25.35
N ILE A 529 -22.32 12.65 24.30
CA ILE A 529 -21.54 12.16 23.17
C ILE A 529 -21.54 13.23 22.07
N ALA A 530 -20.36 13.70 21.69
CA ALA A 530 -20.23 14.63 20.58
C ALA A 530 -20.41 13.88 19.25
N LEU A 531 -21.51 14.17 18.53
CA LEU A 531 -21.80 13.60 17.21
C LEU A 531 -21.61 14.65 16.13
N HIS A 532 -20.68 14.38 15.23
CA HIS A 532 -20.38 15.22 14.08
C HIS A 532 -20.71 14.47 12.80
N THR A 533 -21.55 15.02 11.96
CA THR A 533 -21.98 14.35 10.73
C THR A 533 -21.74 15.24 9.52
N LEU A 534 -21.32 14.64 8.43
CA LEU A 534 -21.19 15.26 7.13
C LEU A 534 -21.94 14.42 6.09
N GLN A 535 -23.09 14.96 5.67
CA GLN A 535 -23.91 14.30 4.64
C GLN A 535 -23.23 14.44 3.29
N LYS A 536 -22.93 13.31 2.65
CA LYS A 536 -22.39 13.22 1.29
C LYS A 536 -22.97 12.00 0.61
N GLN A 537 -23.57 12.18 -0.57
CA GLN A 537 -23.98 11.02 -1.38
C GLN A 537 -22.70 10.37 -1.95
N THR A 538 -22.39 9.21 -1.48
CA THR A 538 -21.23 8.42 -1.91
C THR A 538 -21.64 7.37 -2.91
N ARG A 539 -20.73 6.98 -3.79
CA ARG A 539 -20.98 5.87 -4.71
C ARG A 539 -21.26 4.58 -3.92
N GLY A 540 -22.36 3.91 -4.26
CA GLY A 540 -22.85 2.73 -3.55
C GLY A 540 -23.30 3.02 -2.13
N ASN A 541 -23.72 4.25 -1.85
CA ASN A 541 -24.27 4.69 -0.55
C ASN A 541 -23.38 4.33 0.65
N THR A 542 -22.06 4.40 0.49
CA THR A 542 -21.13 4.08 1.58
C THR A 542 -21.18 5.14 2.68
N VAL A 543 -21.01 4.69 3.92
CA VAL A 543 -20.90 5.54 5.10
C VAL A 543 -19.71 5.10 5.92
N VAL A 544 -18.95 6.07 6.40
CA VAL A 544 -17.83 5.85 7.31
C VAL A 544 -18.14 6.49 8.64
N LEU A 545 -17.98 5.73 9.71
CA LEU A 545 -18.09 6.18 11.09
C LEU A 545 -16.76 5.98 11.80
N GLN A 546 -16.27 7.02 12.45
CA GLN A 546 -15.14 6.98 13.37
C GLN A 546 -15.60 7.41 14.76
N MET A 547 -15.43 6.54 15.74
CA MET A 547 -15.67 6.86 17.15
C MET A 547 -14.34 6.91 17.88
N GLN A 548 -14.11 8.00 18.60
CA GLN A 548 -12.98 8.17 19.52
C GLN A 548 -13.47 8.02 20.94
N LEU A 549 -12.87 7.11 21.65
CA LEU A 549 -13.03 6.94 23.10
C LEU A 549 -11.77 7.46 23.77
N ARG A 550 -11.93 8.16 24.91
CA ARG A 550 -10.81 8.73 25.66
C ARG A 550 -10.97 8.46 27.15
N TRP A 551 -9.84 8.31 27.84
CA TRP A 551 -9.84 8.00 29.27
C TRP A 551 -8.53 8.36 29.97
N GLY A 552 -8.64 8.63 31.25
CA GLY A 552 -7.56 8.69 32.22
C GLY A 552 -6.46 9.71 31.94
N GLU A 553 -5.45 9.65 32.74
CA GLU A 553 -4.15 10.32 32.56
C GLU A 553 -3.17 9.34 31.93
N ARG A 554 -2.22 9.83 31.12
CA ARG A 554 -1.28 8.97 30.42
C ARG A 554 -0.43 8.16 31.41
N ASP A 555 0.08 8.77 32.45
CA ASP A 555 0.93 8.10 33.43
C ASP A 555 0.18 6.95 34.14
N ALA A 556 -1.09 7.18 34.53
CA ALA A 556 -1.92 6.17 35.12
C ALA A 556 -2.28 5.04 34.19
N THR A 557 -2.53 5.34 32.89
CA THR A 557 -2.84 4.33 31.89
C THR A 557 -1.59 3.58 31.44
N PHE A 558 -0.45 4.26 31.30
CA PHE A 558 0.83 3.64 30.94
C PHE A 558 1.31 2.66 32.03
N ALA A 559 1.06 2.94 33.28
CA ALA A 559 1.39 2.04 34.38
C ALA A 559 0.54 0.74 34.39
N ARG A 560 -0.49 0.66 33.54
CA ARG A 560 -1.37 -0.51 33.45
C ARG A 560 -0.92 -1.45 32.35
N ASN A 561 -0.77 -2.72 32.67
CA ASN A 561 -0.52 -3.76 31.71
C ASN A 561 -1.76 -4.02 30.82
N GLY A 562 -1.56 -4.44 29.60
CA GLY A 562 -2.64 -4.90 28.72
C GLY A 562 -3.37 -3.83 27.92
N THR A 563 -3.04 -2.54 28.07
CA THR A 563 -3.68 -1.39 27.39
C THR A 563 -3.83 -1.59 25.88
N GLY A 564 -2.76 -2.06 25.21
CA GLY A 564 -2.74 -2.27 23.76
C GLY A 564 -3.44 -3.53 23.30
N LEU A 565 -3.72 -4.49 24.18
CA LEU A 565 -4.29 -5.79 23.80
C LEU A 565 -5.83 -5.79 23.81
N VAL A 566 -6.48 -4.88 24.55
CA VAL A 566 -7.94 -4.86 24.68
C VAL A 566 -8.60 -4.75 23.31
N GLY A 567 -8.20 -3.77 22.49
CA GLY A 567 -8.80 -3.54 21.18
C GLY A 567 -8.59 -4.71 20.20
N GLN A 568 -7.44 -5.41 20.31
CA GLN A 568 -7.17 -6.60 19.52
C GLN A 568 -8.08 -7.77 19.91
N LEU A 569 -8.23 -7.99 21.23
CA LEU A 569 -9.05 -9.07 21.76
C LEU A 569 -10.55 -8.86 21.55
N MET A 570 -11.01 -7.63 21.35
CA MET A 570 -12.42 -7.37 21.01
C MET A 570 -12.85 -8.01 19.68
N SER A 571 -11.93 -8.24 18.75
CA SER A 571 -12.21 -8.96 17.50
C SER A 571 -12.49 -10.45 17.70
N GLU A 572 -12.22 -10.99 18.90
CA GLU A 572 -12.42 -12.40 19.23
C GLU A 572 -13.89 -12.75 19.54
N GLY A 573 -14.77 -11.73 19.60
CA GLY A 573 -16.20 -11.88 19.81
C GLY A 573 -16.71 -11.18 21.05
N SER A 574 -17.97 -11.37 21.33
CA SER A 574 -18.73 -10.71 22.40
C SER A 574 -19.75 -11.67 23.02
N ALA A 575 -20.52 -11.17 23.98
CA ALA A 575 -21.59 -11.95 24.56
C ALA A 575 -22.66 -12.39 23.52
N GLY A 576 -22.83 -11.62 22.45
CA GLY A 576 -23.79 -11.91 21.36
C GLY A 576 -23.18 -12.65 20.15
N PHE A 577 -21.87 -12.72 20.05
CA PHE A 577 -21.19 -13.25 18.87
C PHE A 577 -19.92 -14.01 19.22
N THR A 578 -19.79 -15.24 18.73
CA THR A 578 -18.47 -15.85 18.60
C THR A 578 -17.65 -15.09 17.54
N LYS A 579 -16.33 -15.29 17.50
CA LYS A 579 -15.46 -14.68 16.47
C LYS A 579 -15.98 -14.95 15.05
N GLN A 580 -16.37 -16.18 14.78
CA GLN A 580 -16.94 -16.58 13.48
C GLN A 580 -18.26 -15.85 13.19
N GLN A 581 -19.19 -15.86 14.15
CA GLN A 581 -20.48 -15.18 13.98
C GLN A 581 -20.33 -13.67 13.80
N LEU A 582 -19.37 -13.04 14.50
CA LEU A 582 -19.04 -11.64 14.31
C LEU A 582 -18.57 -11.36 12.88
N GLN A 583 -17.66 -12.16 12.37
CA GLN A 583 -17.18 -12.04 11.01
C GLN A 583 -18.30 -12.26 10.00
N ASP A 584 -19.11 -13.30 10.18
CA ASP A 584 -20.26 -13.59 9.30
C ASP A 584 -21.29 -12.47 9.30
N ALA A 585 -21.56 -11.88 10.47
CA ALA A 585 -22.47 -10.74 10.58
C ALA A 585 -21.93 -9.51 9.84
N LEU A 586 -20.66 -9.19 9.97
CA LEU A 586 -20.05 -8.07 9.27
C LEU A 586 -20.01 -8.30 7.75
N ILE A 587 -19.68 -9.50 7.29
CA ILE A 587 -19.73 -9.87 5.87
C ILE A 587 -21.16 -9.71 5.32
N LYS A 588 -22.14 -10.26 6.01
CA LYS A 588 -23.55 -10.17 5.59
C LYS A 588 -24.04 -8.72 5.52
N LEU A 589 -23.56 -7.88 6.43
CA LEU A 589 -23.86 -6.46 6.45
C LEU A 589 -22.99 -5.64 5.46
N ARG A 590 -22.07 -6.27 4.75
CA ARG A 590 -21.08 -5.58 3.91
C ARG A 590 -20.36 -4.47 4.67
N ALA A 591 -20.10 -4.71 5.95
CA ALA A 591 -19.50 -3.77 6.88
C ALA A 591 -18.08 -4.20 7.27
N ASN A 592 -17.25 -3.21 7.58
CA ASN A 592 -15.94 -3.40 8.19
C ASN A 592 -15.94 -2.74 9.56
N LEU A 593 -15.43 -3.43 10.58
CA LEU A 593 -15.23 -2.92 11.93
C LEU A 593 -13.76 -3.05 12.27
N SER A 594 -13.13 -1.95 12.70
CA SER A 594 -11.76 -1.93 13.19
C SER A 594 -11.69 -1.19 14.52
N ILE A 595 -11.05 -1.81 15.50
CA ILE A 595 -10.87 -1.26 16.84
C ILE A 595 -9.38 -1.19 17.13
N THR A 596 -8.88 0.01 17.40
CA THR A 596 -7.47 0.23 17.74
C THR A 596 -7.40 0.93 19.09
N SER A 597 -6.76 0.29 20.07
CA SER A 597 -6.51 0.88 21.40
C SER A 597 -5.10 1.44 21.52
N TYR A 598 -4.96 2.46 22.35
CA TYR A 598 -3.71 3.12 22.72
C TYR A 598 -3.84 3.59 24.17
N ASP A 599 -2.76 4.12 24.76
CA ASP A 599 -2.69 4.41 26.20
C ASP A 599 -3.89 5.19 26.76
N GLN A 600 -4.27 6.28 26.10
CA GLN A 600 -5.34 7.17 26.55
C GLN A 600 -6.62 7.10 25.73
N GLY A 601 -6.83 6.05 24.97
CA GLY A 601 -8.05 5.98 24.20
C GLY A 601 -8.14 4.79 23.22
N ALA A 602 -9.20 4.81 22.44
CA ALA A 602 -9.40 3.89 21.33
C ALA A 602 -10.09 4.57 20.16
N THR A 603 -9.75 4.14 18.96
CA THR A 603 -10.44 4.49 17.74
C THR A 603 -11.24 3.29 17.25
N VAL A 604 -12.53 3.47 17.09
CA VAL A 604 -13.44 2.51 16.44
C VAL A 604 -13.78 3.05 15.06
N PHE A 605 -13.52 2.28 14.03
CA PHE A 605 -13.81 2.63 12.66
C PHE A 605 -14.81 1.62 12.08
N ILE A 606 -15.90 2.14 11.51
CA ILE A 606 -16.92 1.35 10.82
C ILE A 606 -17.08 1.90 9.41
N SER A 607 -17.02 1.03 8.42
CA SER A 607 -17.40 1.33 7.04
C SER A 607 -18.51 0.38 6.63
N ALA A 608 -19.62 0.91 6.12
CA ALA A 608 -20.79 0.14 5.70
C ALA A 608 -21.53 0.87 4.58
N GLU A 609 -22.58 0.28 4.05
CA GLU A 609 -23.54 0.97 3.22
C GLU A 609 -24.64 1.61 4.12
N ARG A 610 -25.35 2.63 3.59
CA ARG A 610 -26.40 3.36 4.31
C ARG A 610 -27.36 2.43 5.07
N ASP A 611 -27.87 1.42 4.38
CA ASP A 611 -28.90 0.54 4.92
C ASP A 611 -28.37 -0.46 5.95
N THR A 612 -27.06 -0.70 5.96
CA THR A 612 -26.40 -1.65 6.85
C THR A 612 -25.59 -1.00 7.97
N LEU A 613 -25.42 0.34 7.97
CA LEU A 613 -24.67 1.03 9.01
C LEU A 613 -25.28 0.85 10.40
N LEU A 614 -26.58 1.06 10.57
CA LEU A 614 -27.21 0.92 11.89
C LEU A 614 -27.14 -0.52 12.43
N PRO A 615 -27.43 -1.57 11.62
CA PRO A 615 -27.15 -2.94 12.03
C PRO A 615 -25.68 -3.20 12.38
N ALA A 616 -24.73 -2.68 11.58
CA ALA A 616 -23.30 -2.81 11.87
C ALA A 616 -22.91 -2.11 13.18
N LEU A 617 -23.51 -0.97 13.46
CA LEU A 617 -23.30 -0.23 14.71
C LEU A 617 -23.80 -1.00 15.94
N ARG A 618 -24.91 -1.75 15.81
CA ARG A 618 -25.39 -2.67 16.88
C ARG A 618 -24.39 -3.79 17.15
N VAL A 619 -23.84 -4.38 16.09
CA VAL A 619 -22.78 -5.39 16.22
C VAL A 619 -21.56 -4.79 16.92
N ALA A 620 -21.12 -3.61 16.49
CA ALA A 620 -20.00 -2.92 17.12
C ALA A 620 -20.27 -2.57 18.59
N ALA A 621 -21.49 -2.13 18.90
CA ALA A 621 -21.89 -1.84 20.30
C ALA A 621 -21.83 -3.09 21.19
N ASP A 622 -22.23 -4.25 20.68
CA ASP A 622 -22.13 -5.50 21.44
C ASP A 622 -20.67 -5.87 21.71
N VAL A 623 -19.82 -5.76 20.68
CA VAL A 623 -18.38 -6.02 20.79
C VAL A 623 -17.71 -5.06 21.79
N LEU A 624 -18.04 -3.78 21.72
CA LEU A 624 -17.42 -2.75 22.56
C LEU A 624 -17.88 -2.83 24.04
N ARG A 625 -19.15 -3.16 24.25
CA ARG A 625 -19.76 -3.13 25.58
C ARG A 625 -19.66 -4.46 26.31
N ARG A 626 -19.59 -5.57 25.57
CA ARG A 626 -19.63 -6.93 26.14
C ARG A 626 -18.62 -7.87 25.45
N PRO A 627 -17.32 -7.48 25.37
CA PRO A 627 -16.31 -8.33 24.73
C PRO A 627 -16.10 -9.60 25.55
N ASN A 628 -15.83 -10.71 24.87
CA ASN A 628 -15.57 -12.00 25.54
C ASN A 628 -14.19 -12.05 26.19
N LEU A 629 -13.17 -11.47 25.59
CA LEU A 629 -11.76 -11.47 26.03
C LEU A 629 -11.31 -12.88 26.48
N PRO A 630 -11.31 -13.89 25.60
CA PRO A 630 -11.05 -15.27 26.00
C PRO A 630 -9.54 -15.54 26.22
N GLN A 631 -9.21 -16.47 27.12
CA GLN A 631 -7.85 -16.79 27.52
C GLN A 631 -7.00 -17.31 26.34
N ASP A 632 -7.57 -18.18 25.53
CA ASP A 632 -6.87 -18.76 24.35
C ASP A 632 -6.48 -17.69 23.31
N ALA A 633 -7.35 -16.71 23.09
CA ALA A 633 -7.06 -15.58 22.22
C ALA A 633 -5.98 -14.68 22.82
N PHE A 634 -6.07 -14.38 24.10
CA PHE A 634 -5.03 -13.62 24.79
C PHE A 634 -3.66 -14.31 24.64
N ASP A 635 -3.60 -15.60 24.87
CA ASP A 635 -2.36 -16.35 24.75
C ASP A 635 -1.82 -16.39 23.30
N ARG A 636 -2.71 -16.45 22.29
CA ARG A 636 -2.30 -16.35 20.87
C ARG A 636 -1.73 -14.97 20.55
N GLU A 637 -2.46 -13.89 20.91
CA GLU A 637 -2.02 -12.52 20.64
C GLU A 637 -0.72 -12.19 21.38
N LEU A 638 -0.60 -12.62 22.63
CA LEU A 638 0.63 -12.45 23.41
C LEU A 638 1.80 -13.19 22.76
N LYS A 639 1.60 -14.45 22.37
CA LYS A 639 2.62 -15.25 21.67
C LYS A 639 2.99 -14.62 20.32
N ALA A 640 2.01 -14.14 19.57
CA ALA A 640 2.24 -13.47 18.28
C ALA A 640 3.03 -12.17 18.47
N ALA A 641 2.69 -11.35 19.49
CA ALA A 641 3.40 -10.12 19.80
C ALA A 641 4.86 -10.40 20.21
N LEU A 642 5.08 -11.39 21.09
CA LEU A 642 6.42 -11.81 21.52
C LEU A 642 7.24 -12.34 20.34
N SER A 643 6.65 -13.17 19.48
CA SER A 643 7.30 -13.70 18.28
C SER A 643 7.66 -12.61 17.30
N GLY A 644 6.76 -11.64 17.09
CA GLY A 644 7.00 -10.49 16.20
C GLY A 644 8.15 -9.60 16.68
N ILE A 645 8.24 -9.35 17.99
CA ILE A 645 9.35 -8.59 18.58
C ILE A 645 10.67 -9.35 18.41
N GLU A 646 10.69 -10.64 18.71
CA GLU A 646 11.90 -11.47 18.59
C GLU A 646 12.36 -11.60 17.12
N ALA A 647 11.44 -11.85 16.20
CA ALA A 647 11.73 -11.91 14.76
C ALA A 647 12.35 -10.61 14.22
N SER A 648 11.95 -9.46 14.78
CA SER A 648 12.48 -8.15 14.38
C SER A 648 13.83 -7.80 15.03
N ARG A 649 14.32 -8.57 15.97
CA ARG A 649 15.51 -8.27 16.77
C ARG A 649 16.76 -7.94 15.94
N GLN A 650 16.92 -8.63 14.82
CA GLN A 650 18.06 -8.43 13.91
C GLN A 650 17.77 -7.45 12.75
N GLU A 651 16.59 -6.83 12.75
CA GLU A 651 16.29 -5.83 11.74
C GLU A 651 17.09 -4.53 11.97
N PRO A 652 17.68 -3.95 10.91
CA PRO A 652 18.50 -2.73 11.02
C PRO A 652 17.78 -1.62 11.79
N GLY A 653 16.46 -1.45 11.58
CA GLY A 653 15.65 -0.44 12.28
C GLY A 653 15.62 -0.63 13.79
N VAL A 654 15.51 -1.87 14.25
CA VAL A 654 15.47 -2.23 15.67
C VAL A 654 16.85 -2.07 16.30
N LEU A 655 17.89 -2.60 15.66
CA LEU A 655 19.28 -2.48 16.15
C LEU A 655 19.70 -1.01 16.28
N ARG A 656 19.35 -0.18 15.30
CA ARG A 656 19.57 1.26 15.38
C ARG A 656 18.84 1.90 16.57
N GLN A 657 17.58 1.52 16.80
CA GLN A 657 16.81 2.03 17.95
C GLN A 657 17.42 1.59 19.27
N GLU A 658 17.84 0.34 19.39
CA GLU A 658 18.54 -0.18 20.58
C GLU A 658 19.81 0.62 20.86
N ALA A 659 20.62 0.92 19.84
CA ALA A 659 21.86 1.69 20.00
C ALA A 659 21.60 3.11 20.53
N THR A 660 20.45 3.71 20.18
CA THR A 660 20.16 5.12 20.52
C THR A 660 19.32 5.30 21.79
N ARG A 661 18.51 4.29 22.20
CA ARG A 661 17.52 4.44 23.27
C ARG A 661 18.07 4.97 24.60
N GLY A 662 19.24 4.46 24.99
CA GLY A 662 19.90 4.90 26.23
C GLY A 662 20.26 6.39 26.23
N HIS A 663 20.69 6.90 25.10
CA HIS A 663 21.00 8.31 24.90
C HIS A 663 19.75 9.19 25.03
N TYR A 664 18.65 8.79 24.38
CA TYR A 664 17.38 9.50 24.47
C TYR A 664 16.76 9.47 25.87
N ASN A 665 16.75 8.32 26.53
CA ASN A 665 16.21 8.17 27.87
C ASN A 665 17.01 9.00 28.90
N LYS A 666 18.34 8.98 28.79
CA LYS A 666 19.23 9.78 29.64
C LYS A 666 19.00 11.29 29.44
N ALA A 667 18.93 11.76 28.19
CA ALA A 667 18.71 13.17 27.88
C ALA A 667 17.35 13.65 28.40
N ARG A 668 16.32 12.80 28.30
CA ARG A 668 14.98 13.10 28.86
C ARG A 668 14.90 12.98 30.36
N GLY A 669 15.88 12.40 31.03
CA GLY A 669 15.85 12.15 32.46
C GLY A 669 14.77 11.15 32.90
N VAL A 670 14.42 10.20 32.02
CA VAL A 670 13.34 9.24 32.26
C VAL A 670 13.88 7.84 32.55
N ALA A 671 13.17 7.11 33.39
CA ALA A 671 13.47 5.71 33.75
C ALA A 671 12.34 4.78 33.27
N LEU A 672 12.57 3.47 33.30
CA LEU A 672 11.56 2.47 33.03
C LEU A 672 10.30 2.68 33.88
N GLY A 673 9.14 2.65 33.25
CA GLY A 673 7.86 2.98 33.86
C GLY A 673 7.38 4.42 33.58
N HIS A 674 8.23 5.28 33.03
CA HIS A 674 7.81 6.64 32.60
C HIS A 674 7.20 6.58 31.19
N PRO A 675 6.14 7.33 30.90
CA PRO A 675 5.46 7.32 29.59
C PRO A 675 6.37 7.65 28.40
N ASP A 676 7.38 8.50 28.59
CA ASP A 676 8.30 8.91 27.53
C ASP A 676 9.58 8.06 27.44
N TYR A 677 9.66 7.01 28.26
CA TYR A 677 10.78 6.06 28.25
C TYR A 677 10.73 5.17 27.00
N VAL A 678 11.83 5.08 26.30
CA VAL A 678 11.97 4.19 25.13
C VAL A 678 12.44 2.83 25.61
N MET A 679 11.53 1.87 25.70
CA MET A 679 11.86 0.48 26.08
C MET A 679 12.69 -0.20 24.99
N GLY A 680 13.70 -0.97 25.42
CA GLY A 680 14.43 -1.89 24.57
C GLY A 680 13.63 -3.15 24.23
N VAL A 681 14.20 -3.98 23.35
CA VAL A 681 13.56 -5.24 22.93
C VAL A 681 13.30 -6.14 24.13
N ASP A 682 14.31 -6.35 24.99
CA ASP A 682 14.18 -7.24 26.17
C ASP A 682 13.21 -6.69 27.20
N GLU A 683 13.19 -5.37 27.40
CA GLU A 683 12.23 -4.71 28.31
C GLU A 683 10.78 -4.85 27.79
N ARG A 684 10.57 -4.71 26.46
CA ARG A 684 9.25 -4.92 25.86
C ARG A 684 8.79 -6.38 25.99
N ILE A 685 9.71 -7.34 25.77
CA ILE A 685 9.45 -8.76 25.97
C ILE A 685 9.10 -9.04 27.43
N ALA A 686 9.85 -8.50 28.38
CA ALA A 686 9.60 -8.67 29.80
C ALA A 686 8.25 -8.07 30.22
N ASN A 687 7.92 -6.87 29.73
CA ASN A 687 6.63 -6.23 29.97
C ASN A 687 5.46 -7.06 29.42
N LEU A 688 5.55 -7.55 28.21
CA LEU A 688 4.52 -8.41 27.62
C LEU A 688 4.38 -9.74 28.37
N LYS A 689 5.47 -10.37 28.77
CA LYS A 689 5.42 -11.62 29.56
C LYS A 689 4.81 -11.43 30.94
N ALA A 690 4.94 -10.24 31.52
CA ALA A 690 4.32 -9.89 32.79
C ALA A 690 2.84 -9.54 32.68
N THR A 691 2.33 -9.30 31.46
CA THR A 691 0.92 -8.95 31.22
C THR A 691 0.04 -10.20 31.32
N THR A 692 -1.03 -10.11 32.10
CA THR A 692 -2.01 -11.19 32.28
C THR A 692 -3.36 -10.83 31.62
N LEU A 693 -4.21 -11.82 31.37
CA LEU A 693 -5.58 -11.56 30.90
C LEU A 693 -6.39 -10.77 31.91
N ASP A 694 -6.13 -10.95 33.21
CA ASP A 694 -6.79 -10.18 34.27
C ASP A 694 -6.39 -8.71 34.26
N ASP A 695 -5.16 -8.38 33.84
CA ASP A 695 -4.76 -6.99 33.60
C ASP A 695 -5.56 -6.37 32.47
N VAL A 696 -5.72 -7.11 31.33
CA VAL A 696 -6.52 -6.67 30.19
C VAL A 696 -7.99 -6.46 30.58
N LYS A 697 -8.59 -7.42 31.31
CA LYS A 697 -9.97 -7.31 31.78
C LYS A 697 -10.18 -6.16 32.78
N ARG A 698 -9.23 -5.96 33.68
CA ARG A 698 -9.26 -4.83 34.63
C ARG A 698 -9.14 -3.51 33.88
N PHE A 699 -8.22 -3.42 32.90
CA PHE A 699 -8.08 -2.21 32.09
C PHE A 699 -9.37 -1.90 31.31
N TYR A 700 -9.99 -2.91 30.69
CA TYR A 700 -11.29 -2.75 30.04
C TYR A 700 -12.36 -2.31 31.06
N ALA A 701 -12.43 -2.95 32.20
CA ALA A 701 -13.42 -2.64 33.24
C ALA A 701 -13.26 -1.22 33.80
N ASP A 702 -12.03 -0.75 33.96
CA ASP A 702 -11.76 0.58 34.56
C ASP A 702 -11.97 1.72 33.54
N TYR A 703 -11.63 1.55 32.28
CA TYR A 703 -11.50 2.67 31.34
C TYR A 703 -12.49 2.66 30.16
N TRP A 704 -12.82 1.53 29.60
CA TRP A 704 -13.59 1.49 28.35
C TRP A 704 -15.05 1.89 28.57
N SER A 705 -15.42 3.06 28.04
CA SER A 705 -16.77 3.61 28.13
C SER A 705 -16.96 4.75 27.12
N ALA A 706 -18.22 5.21 27.01
CA ALA A 706 -18.55 6.40 26.22
C ALA A 706 -18.51 7.70 27.04
N ASN A 707 -17.80 7.73 28.19
CA ASN A 707 -17.73 8.93 29.05
C ASN A 707 -17.16 10.16 28.30
N GLU A 708 -16.17 9.94 27.45
CA GLU A 708 -15.50 10.99 26.67
C GLU A 708 -15.49 10.57 25.18
N ALA A 709 -16.67 10.24 24.66
CA ALA A 709 -16.80 9.74 23.29
C ALA A 709 -17.08 10.87 22.30
N GLN A 710 -16.42 10.79 21.14
CA GLN A 710 -16.70 11.58 19.96
C GLN A 710 -17.00 10.67 18.77
N VAL A 711 -18.03 10.97 18.03
CA VAL A 711 -18.46 10.18 16.86
C VAL A 711 -18.50 11.09 15.65
N SER A 712 -17.74 10.74 14.62
CA SER A 712 -17.71 11.44 13.33
C SER A 712 -18.22 10.52 12.24
N VAL A 713 -19.22 10.95 11.47
CA VAL A 713 -19.84 10.12 10.41
C VAL A 713 -19.90 10.90 9.10
N VAL A 714 -19.43 10.28 8.04
CA VAL A 714 -19.39 10.87 6.69
C VAL A 714 -19.96 9.89 5.68
N GLY A 715 -20.80 10.35 4.79
CA GLY A 715 -21.34 9.57 3.68
C GLY A 715 -22.85 9.70 3.51
N ALA A 716 -23.48 8.71 2.91
CA ALA A 716 -24.92 8.64 2.72
C ALA A 716 -25.62 8.25 4.03
N LEU A 717 -25.78 9.21 4.94
CA LEU A 717 -26.23 8.96 6.30
C LEU A 717 -27.61 8.32 6.35
N PRO A 718 -27.82 7.25 7.17
CA PRO A 718 -29.13 6.70 7.40
C PRO A 718 -29.97 7.58 8.32
N ASP A 719 -31.28 7.55 8.15
CA ASP A 719 -32.21 8.18 9.07
C ASP A 719 -32.13 7.51 10.45
N GLY A 720 -32.31 8.28 11.53
CA GLY A 720 -32.26 7.76 12.89
C GLY A 720 -30.84 7.55 13.48
N LEU A 721 -29.79 7.86 12.76
CA LEU A 721 -28.39 7.66 13.20
C LEU A 721 -28.13 8.23 14.61
N ALA A 722 -28.54 9.45 14.88
CA ALA A 722 -28.33 10.09 16.18
C ALA A 722 -29.06 9.36 17.31
N ALA A 723 -30.29 8.95 17.06
CA ALA A 723 -31.08 8.17 18.03
C ALA A 723 -30.43 6.81 18.30
N GLU A 724 -29.96 6.12 17.25
CA GLU A 724 -29.28 4.84 17.37
C GLU A 724 -27.96 4.95 18.16
N VAL A 725 -27.11 5.92 17.84
CA VAL A 725 -25.87 6.16 18.59
C VAL A 725 -26.18 6.43 20.06
N ASN A 726 -27.19 7.25 20.34
CA ASN A 726 -27.59 7.54 21.71
C ASN A 726 -28.14 6.32 22.44
N GLN A 727 -28.97 5.51 21.77
CA GLN A 727 -29.51 4.28 22.33
C GLN A 727 -28.43 3.26 22.65
N LEU A 728 -27.43 3.12 21.78
CA LEU A 728 -26.36 2.13 21.94
C LEU A 728 -25.28 2.54 22.93
N PHE A 729 -24.97 3.83 23.05
CA PHE A 729 -23.81 4.29 23.82
C PHE A 729 -24.13 5.33 24.89
N GLY A 730 -25.30 5.95 24.90
CA GLY A 730 -25.67 6.99 25.87
C GLY A 730 -25.68 6.53 27.32
N ASP A 731 -25.98 5.26 27.55
CA ASP A 731 -25.96 4.62 28.87
C ASP A 731 -24.65 3.87 29.17
N TRP A 732 -23.72 3.80 28.20
CA TRP A 732 -22.43 3.11 28.40
C TRP A 732 -21.47 3.97 29.23
N LYS A 733 -21.70 3.97 30.53
CA LYS A 733 -21.08 4.88 31.49
C LYS A 733 -20.27 4.12 32.52
N LYS A 734 -19.18 4.76 32.92
CA LYS A 734 -18.36 4.35 34.07
C LYS A 734 -18.07 5.59 34.92
N PRO A 735 -18.99 5.97 35.88
CA PRO A 735 -18.85 7.19 36.68
C PRO A 735 -17.58 7.21 37.52
N ALA A 736 -17.07 6.05 37.91
CA ALA A 736 -15.83 5.93 38.69
C ALA A 736 -14.54 5.99 37.84
N ALA A 737 -14.66 5.95 36.50
CA ALA A 737 -13.48 6.04 35.64
C ALA A 737 -12.84 7.44 35.76
N PRO A 738 -11.51 7.52 35.85
CA PRO A 738 -10.80 8.80 35.82
C PRO A 738 -11.16 9.59 34.56
N ARG A 739 -11.36 10.90 34.73
CA ARG A 739 -11.56 11.77 33.57
C ARG A 739 -10.33 11.79 32.69
N PHE A 740 -10.58 12.01 31.41
CA PHE A 740 -9.50 12.20 30.44
C PHE A 740 -8.72 13.49 30.79
N VAL A 741 -7.42 13.33 30.96
CA VAL A 741 -6.45 14.41 31.07
C VAL A 741 -5.40 14.20 29.98
N ARG A 742 -5.37 15.10 29.02
CA ARG A 742 -4.46 14.98 27.87
C ARG A 742 -2.98 15.04 28.33
N HIS A 743 -2.19 14.09 27.90
CA HIS A 743 -0.75 14.20 28.00
C HIS A 743 -0.24 15.29 27.02
N ILE A 744 0.41 16.30 27.59
CA ILE A 744 1.01 17.39 26.81
C ILE A 744 2.53 17.17 26.76
N PRO A 745 3.07 16.72 25.61
CA PRO A 745 4.50 16.45 25.50
C PRO A 745 5.31 17.76 25.56
N ARG A 746 6.46 17.71 26.23
CA ARG A 746 7.41 18.82 26.36
C ARG A 746 8.66 18.57 25.55
N HIS A 747 9.17 19.62 24.96
CA HIS A 747 10.44 19.55 24.28
C HIS A 747 11.58 19.27 25.25
N VAL A 748 12.44 18.35 24.86
CA VAL A 748 13.73 18.07 25.50
C VAL A 748 14.81 18.05 24.43
N ALA A 749 15.79 18.91 24.53
CA ALA A 749 16.93 18.92 23.63
C ALA A 749 17.76 17.64 23.82
N ILE A 750 17.93 16.89 22.77
CA ILE A 750 18.75 15.68 22.77
C ILE A 750 20.16 16.07 22.27
N PRO A 751 21.21 15.88 23.05
CA PRO A 751 22.56 16.22 22.60
C PRO A 751 22.95 15.49 21.32
N PRO A 752 23.72 16.12 20.41
CA PRO A 752 24.19 15.45 19.20
C PRO A 752 25.10 14.26 19.55
N ALA A 753 24.93 13.19 18.81
CA ALA A 753 25.71 11.97 19.00
C ALA A 753 25.67 11.11 17.72
N ARG A 754 26.63 10.20 17.59
CA ARG A 754 26.65 9.20 16.52
C ARG A 754 26.61 7.77 17.10
N PHE A 755 25.78 6.91 16.47
CA PHE A 755 25.62 5.52 16.83
C PHE A 755 25.63 4.66 15.57
N ASP A 756 26.48 3.65 15.55
CA ASP A 756 26.60 2.69 14.45
C ASP A 756 26.32 1.27 15.00
N ALA A 757 25.24 0.67 14.57
CA ALA A 757 24.86 -0.70 14.94
C ALA A 757 25.22 -1.69 13.82
N ILE A 758 25.65 -2.88 14.19
CA ILE A 758 25.98 -3.94 13.24
C ILE A 758 24.73 -4.82 13.02
N ALA A 759 24.25 -4.85 11.78
CA ALA A 759 23.19 -5.74 11.32
C ALA A 759 23.80 -6.72 10.32
N ARG A 760 24.23 -7.90 10.78
CA ARG A 760 24.94 -8.87 9.96
C ARG A 760 24.03 -9.47 8.88
N ASP A 761 24.63 -9.84 7.74
CA ASP A 761 23.96 -10.47 6.60
C ASP A 761 22.79 -9.65 6.01
N LYS A 762 22.85 -8.33 6.17
CA LYS A 762 21.89 -7.40 5.59
C LYS A 762 22.50 -6.64 4.42
N ALA A 763 22.00 -6.88 3.23
CA ALA A 763 22.48 -6.25 1.99
C ALA A 763 22.27 -4.72 1.98
N ASN A 764 21.31 -4.22 2.77
CA ASN A 764 21.03 -2.79 2.93
C ASN A 764 21.29 -2.33 4.36
N ALA A 765 21.91 -1.16 4.47
CA ALA A 765 22.01 -0.38 5.68
C ALA A 765 20.97 0.74 5.71
N ILE A 766 20.70 1.25 6.88
CA ILE A 766 19.83 2.41 7.09
C ILE A 766 20.56 3.49 7.88
N VAL A 767 20.17 4.74 7.65
CA VAL A 767 20.55 5.88 8.49
C VAL A 767 19.33 6.69 8.91
N ARG A 768 19.40 7.24 10.10
CA ARG A 768 18.50 8.30 10.56
C ARG A 768 19.33 9.42 11.18
N LEU A 769 19.10 10.65 10.71
CA LEU A 769 19.52 11.87 11.35
C LEU A 769 18.26 12.47 12.00
N HIS A 770 18.36 12.86 13.26
CA HIS A 770 17.18 13.28 14.02
C HIS A 770 17.51 14.44 14.95
N GLU A 771 16.62 15.42 15.00
CA GLU A 771 16.68 16.56 15.92
C GLU A 771 15.31 16.76 16.58
N THR A 772 15.26 17.03 17.88
CA THR A 772 14.06 17.46 18.58
C THR A 772 13.94 18.99 18.50
N LEU A 773 12.73 19.46 18.29
CA LEU A 773 12.44 20.88 18.07
C LEU A 773 11.43 21.41 19.10
N PRO A 774 11.67 22.62 19.67
CA PRO A 774 10.64 23.30 20.49
C PRO A 774 9.57 23.90 19.57
N LEU A 775 8.67 23.07 19.08
CA LEU A 775 7.72 23.45 18.03
C LEU A 775 6.42 22.63 18.15
N ASN A 776 5.28 23.26 17.91
CA ASN A 776 4.01 22.58 17.69
C ASN A 776 3.39 22.99 16.33
N SER A 777 2.34 22.30 15.92
CA SER A 777 1.70 22.53 14.62
C SER A 777 0.88 23.83 14.53
N GLU A 778 0.64 24.49 15.67
CA GLU A 778 -0.08 25.77 15.76
C GLU A 778 0.88 26.97 15.87
N ASP A 779 2.19 26.74 15.89
CA ASP A 779 3.17 27.82 15.89
C ASP A 779 3.11 28.59 14.57
N PRO A 780 3.20 29.93 14.61
CA PRO A 780 3.17 30.77 13.41
C PRO A 780 4.25 30.43 12.38
N GLU A 781 5.35 29.86 12.81
CA GLU A 781 6.48 29.45 11.95
C GLU A 781 6.31 28.04 11.35
N TYR A 782 5.37 27.23 11.88
CA TYR A 782 5.18 25.86 11.44
C TYR A 782 4.91 25.74 9.92
N PRO A 783 4.00 26.51 9.30
CA PRO A 783 3.77 26.41 7.85
C PRO A 783 5.02 26.71 7.01
N ALA A 784 5.83 27.65 7.47
CA ALA A 784 7.08 28.01 6.79
C ALA A 784 8.13 26.88 6.88
N LEU A 785 8.26 26.25 8.05
CA LEU A 785 9.14 25.12 8.24
C LEU A 785 8.60 23.87 7.52
N GLU A 786 7.29 23.61 7.54
CA GLU A 786 6.65 22.50 6.81
C GLU A 786 7.01 22.55 5.32
N LEU A 787 6.89 23.75 4.70
CA LEU A 787 7.27 23.96 3.30
C LEU A 787 8.78 23.78 3.07
N ALA A 788 9.61 24.32 3.94
CA ALA A 788 11.06 24.15 3.82
C ALA A 788 11.48 22.67 3.92
N VAL A 789 10.89 21.91 4.85
CA VAL A 789 11.14 20.47 5.00
C VAL A 789 10.59 19.68 3.81
N HIS A 790 9.43 20.07 3.28
CA HIS A 790 8.87 19.47 2.07
C HIS A 790 9.83 19.61 0.88
N ILE A 791 10.33 20.81 0.63
CA ILE A 791 11.32 21.09 -0.43
C ILE A 791 12.62 20.32 -0.19
N PHE A 792 13.08 20.27 1.05
CA PHE A 792 14.32 19.60 1.40
C PHE A 792 14.27 18.09 1.18
N GLY A 793 13.24 17.40 1.70
CA GLY A 793 13.15 15.95 1.65
C GLY A 793 11.77 15.34 1.76
N GLY A 794 10.72 16.15 2.01
CA GLY A 794 9.34 15.68 2.18
C GLY A 794 8.59 15.52 0.86
N GLY A 795 8.94 16.28 -0.16
CA GLY A 795 8.29 16.29 -1.48
C GLY A 795 8.66 15.13 -2.40
N GLY A 796 9.03 14.00 -1.81
CA GLY A 796 9.37 12.82 -2.59
C GLY A 796 10.59 13.05 -3.48
N LEU A 797 10.46 12.76 -4.77
CA LEU A 797 11.57 12.77 -5.73
C LEU A 797 12.00 14.15 -6.19
N GLU A 798 11.11 15.09 -6.09
CA GLU A 798 11.35 16.48 -6.40
C GLU A 798 12.08 17.22 -5.26
N SER A 799 12.28 16.52 -4.15
CA SER A 799 13.01 17.07 -3.01
C SER A 799 14.51 17.14 -3.28
N ARG A 800 15.18 18.13 -2.69
CA ARG A 800 16.63 18.32 -2.83
C ARG A 800 17.44 17.09 -2.40
N LEU A 801 17.03 16.42 -1.31
CA LEU A 801 17.68 15.19 -0.87
C LEU A 801 17.57 14.10 -1.92
N SER A 802 16.39 13.90 -2.48
CA SER A 802 16.19 12.90 -3.51
C SER A 802 17.01 13.23 -4.75
N GLU A 803 16.97 14.49 -5.16
CA GLU A 803 17.80 14.99 -6.26
C GLU A 803 19.27 14.71 -6.05
N ARG A 804 19.80 15.07 -4.91
CA ARG A 804 21.23 15.01 -4.65
C ARG A 804 21.73 13.59 -4.37
N VAL A 805 21.06 12.87 -3.46
CA VAL A 805 21.58 11.60 -2.91
C VAL A 805 21.19 10.42 -3.77
N ARG A 806 19.96 10.43 -4.29
CA ARG A 806 19.44 9.32 -5.09
C ARG A 806 19.79 9.50 -6.56
N GLN A 807 19.46 10.64 -7.15
CA GLN A 807 19.44 10.77 -8.60
C GLN A 807 20.80 11.22 -9.15
N LYS A 808 21.50 12.15 -8.50
CA LYS A 808 22.84 12.58 -8.95
C LYS A 808 23.93 11.61 -8.54
N GLU A 809 23.87 11.09 -7.33
CA GLU A 809 24.96 10.23 -6.82
C GLU A 809 24.58 8.74 -6.76
N GLY A 810 23.32 8.37 -6.92
CA GLY A 810 22.88 6.97 -6.92
C GLY A 810 23.17 6.20 -5.63
N LEU A 811 23.26 6.91 -4.50
CA LEU A 811 23.70 6.33 -3.23
C LEU A 811 22.59 5.58 -2.47
N THR A 812 21.35 5.85 -2.80
CA THR A 812 20.18 5.31 -2.09
C THR A 812 19.03 5.01 -3.04
N TYR A 813 18.24 4.01 -2.69
CA TYR A 813 16.93 3.78 -3.33
C TYR A 813 15.88 4.79 -2.84
N GLY A 814 15.91 5.12 -1.57
CA GLY A 814 14.97 6.06 -0.97
C GLY A 814 15.56 6.87 0.16
N ILE A 815 15.35 8.17 0.09
CA ILE A 815 15.70 9.14 1.12
C ILE A 815 14.55 10.12 1.27
N GLY A 816 14.30 10.55 2.49
CA GLY A 816 13.30 11.57 2.76
C GLY A 816 13.54 12.27 4.08
N ALA A 817 12.93 13.43 4.23
CA ALA A 817 12.88 14.17 5.48
C ALA A 817 11.42 14.34 5.94
N SER A 818 11.23 14.43 7.25
CA SER A 818 9.92 14.62 7.87
C SER A 818 9.98 15.58 9.03
N LEU A 819 8.98 16.44 9.12
CA LEU A 819 8.68 17.28 10.28
C LEU A 819 7.50 16.64 11.03
N SER A 820 7.61 16.51 12.33
CA SER A 820 6.54 16.02 13.20
C SER A 820 6.32 17.00 14.33
N ALA A 821 5.11 17.53 14.46
CA ALA A 821 4.70 18.35 15.58
C ALA A 821 3.20 18.12 15.84
N GLY A 822 2.84 17.98 17.11
CA GLY A 822 1.45 17.88 17.52
C GLY A 822 0.82 19.26 17.73
N PRO A 823 -0.50 19.33 17.89
CA PRO A 823 -1.20 20.59 18.18
C PRO A 823 -1.12 21.01 19.66
N TRP A 824 -0.58 20.16 20.51
CA TRP A 824 -0.42 20.41 21.94
C TRP A 824 1.00 20.19 22.38
N GLY A 825 1.47 21.00 23.32
CA GLY A 825 2.85 20.97 23.78
C GLY A 825 3.81 21.63 22.78
N ASP A 826 5.08 21.33 22.97
CA ASP A 826 6.16 21.90 22.15
C ASP A 826 7.19 20.85 21.71
N ALA A 827 6.81 19.58 21.73
CA ALA A 827 7.70 18.47 21.41
C ALA A 827 7.66 18.10 19.92
N GLY A 828 8.17 18.97 19.09
CA GLY A 828 8.39 18.71 17.67
C GLY A 828 9.65 17.90 17.39
N SER A 829 9.79 17.41 16.17
CA SER A 829 11.01 16.75 15.69
C SER A 829 11.18 16.81 14.19
N PHE A 830 12.43 16.83 13.77
CA PHE A 830 12.85 16.69 12.39
C PHE A 830 13.66 15.40 12.23
N ALA A 831 13.44 14.68 11.14
CA ALA A 831 14.19 13.47 10.86
C ALA A 831 14.45 13.30 9.36
N ILE A 832 15.64 12.84 9.03
CA ILE A 832 16.05 12.37 7.71
C ILE A 832 16.26 10.88 7.79
N GLN A 833 15.77 10.12 6.82
CA GLN A 833 15.95 8.67 6.76
C GLN A 833 16.34 8.24 5.34
N ALA A 834 17.28 7.31 5.24
CA ALA A 834 17.68 6.68 3.98
C ALA A 834 18.05 5.21 4.17
N SER A 835 17.89 4.43 3.09
CA SER A 835 18.42 3.07 2.97
C SER A 835 19.48 3.06 1.86
N PHE A 836 20.61 2.36 2.07
CA PHE A 836 21.77 2.42 1.19
C PHE A 836 22.62 1.16 1.30
N ALA A 837 23.53 0.94 0.35
CA ALA A 837 24.51 -0.14 0.42
C ALA A 837 25.53 0.13 1.56
N PRO A 838 25.86 -0.86 2.41
CA PRO A 838 26.68 -0.63 3.62
C PRO A 838 28.01 0.08 3.40
N ASP A 839 28.65 -0.13 2.24
CA ASP A 839 29.91 0.53 1.85
C ASP A 839 29.77 2.03 1.54
N LYS A 840 28.55 2.54 1.37
CA LYS A 840 28.25 3.95 1.07
C LYS A 840 27.93 4.81 2.31
N ARG A 841 27.97 4.24 3.51
CA ARG A 841 27.56 4.90 4.76
C ARG A 841 28.08 6.32 4.92
N GLU A 842 29.40 6.48 4.88
CA GLU A 842 30.03 7.79 5.13
C GLU A 842 29.67 8.81 4.04
N ARG A 843 29.60 8.35 2.78
CA ARG A 843 29.26 9.25 1.68
C ARG A 843 27.80 9.71 1.77
N VAL A 844 26.86 8.81 2.12
CA VAL A 844 25.46 9.18 2.32
C VAL A 844 25.30 10.22 3.42
N ILE A 845 25.95 9.99 4.58
CA ILE A 845 25.91 10.94 5.70
C ILE A 845 26.50 12.29 5.29
N ALA A 846 27.67 12.29 4.65
CA ALA A 846 28.34 13.52 4.21
C ALA A 846 27.47 14.33 3.24
N VAL A 847 26.90 13.68 2.22
CA VAL A 847 26.06 14.36 1.22
C VAL A 847 24.77 14.90 1.83
N VAL A 848 24.17 14.19 2.79
CA VAL A 848 22.99 14.68 3.52
C VAL A 848 23.34 15.95 4.32
N LEU A 849 24.46 15.94 5.02
CA LEU A 849 24.92 17.11 5.80
C LEU A 849 25.31 18.28 4.89
N GLU A 850 26.01 18.01 3.77
CA GLU A 850 26.32 19.00 2.74
C GLU A 850 25.04 19.68 2.22
N GLU A 851 23.98 18.89 1.94
CA GLU A 851 22.74 19.43 1.42
C GLU A 851 21.97 20.23 2.48
N ALA A 852 21.97 19.78 3.75
CA ALA A 852 21.39 20.55 4.85
C ALA A 852 22.11 21.90 5.04
N ALA A 853 23.42 21.92 4.97
CA ALA A 853 24.22 23.14 5.04
C ALA A 853 23.97 24.04 3.81
N ARG A 854 23.86 23.45 2.62
CA ARG A 854 23.53 24.19 1.39
C ARG A 854 22.15 24.84 1.47
N MET A 855 21.16 24.11 2.01
CA MET A 855 19.82 24.65 2.25
C MET A 855 19.83 25.84 3.20
N ALA A 856 20.63 25.77 4.26
CA ALA A 856 20.78 26.88 5.23
C ALA A 856 21.41 28.14 4.61
N VAL A 857 22.37 27.97 3.68
CA VAL A 857 23.08 29.09 3.03
C VAL A 857 22.30 29.64 1.86
N GLN A 858 21.90 28.80 0.93
CA GLN A 858 21.27 29.21 -0.34
C GLN A 858 19.78 29.48 -0.19
N GLY A 859 19.14 28.82 0.78
CA GLY A 859 17.68 28.89 0.96
C GLY A 859 16.90 28.17 -0.16
N VAL A 860 15.57 28.30 -0.09
CA VAL A 860 14.64 27.82 -1.11
C VAL A 860 14.46 28.89 -2.19
N THR A 861 14.18 28.47 -3.40
CA THR A 861 13.81 29.36 -4.50
C THR A 861 12.31 29.63 -4.53
N ALA A 862 11.89 30.70 -5.22
CA ALA A 862 10.48 31.01 -5.39
C ALA A 862 9.73 29.90 -6.16
N ALA A 863 10.38 29.25 -7.12
CA ALA A 863 9.81 28.16 -7.89
C ALA A 863 9.59 26.89 -7.03
N GLU A 864 10.57 26.51 -6.20
CA GLU A 864 10.42 25.39 -5.25
C GLU A 864 9.30 25.65 -4.24
N LEU A 865 9.24 26.89 -3.70
CA LEU A 865 8.21 27.26 -2.75
C LEU A 865 6.81 27.22 -3.37
N ALA A 866 6.66 27.75 -4.59
CA ALA A 866 5.36 27.73 -5.29
C ALA A 866 4.89 26.30 -5.57
N ARG A 867 5.79 25.40 -5.95
CA ARG A 867 5.52 23.98 -6.14
C ARG A 867 5.11 23.32 -4.83
N ALA A 868 5.91 23.44 -3.78
CA ALA A 868 5.65 22.84 -2.48
C ALA A 868 4.30 23.26 -1.88
N LYS A 869 3.94 24.55 -2.01
CA LYS A 869 2.62 25.05 -1.61
C LYS A 869 1.50 24.31 -2.35
N LYS A 870 1.65 24.21 -3.67
CA LYS A 870 0.67 23.54 -4.52
C LYS A 870 0.53 22.08 -4.12
N ASP A 871 1.63 21.36 -3.93
CA ASP A 871 1.64 19.95 -3.59
C ASP A 871 0.94 19.70 -2.25
N ILE A 872 1.31 20.41 -1.19
CA ILE A 872 0.72 20.25 0.13
C ILE A 872 -0.78 20.64 0.12
N LEU A 873 -1.16 21.73 -0.55
CA LEU A 873 -2.55 22.15 -0.62
C LEU A 873 -3.41 21.16 -1.41
N GLU A 874 -2.90 20.61 -2.50
CA GLU A 874 -3.61 19.60 -3.27
C GLU A 874 -3.71 18.27 -2.49
N ASP A 875 -2.68 17.87 -1.76
CA ASP A 875 -2.74 16.69 -0.86
C ASP A 875 -3.79 16.87 0.24
N ARG A 876 -3.83 18.04 0.87
CA ARG A 876 -4.86 18.36 1.88
C ARG A 876 -6.26 18.35 1.26
N LYS A 877 -6.40 18.84 0.04
CA LYS A 877 -7.67 18.85 -0.69
C LYS A 877 -8.10 17.43 -1.08
N GLN A 878 -7.17 16.58 -1.56
CA GLN A 878 -7.44 15.18 -1.84
C GLN A 878 -7.86 14.41 -0.57
N GLY A 879 -7.17 14.64 0.55
CA GLY A 879 -7.57 14.09 1.84
C GLY A 879 -8.99 14.46 2.26
N ARG A 880 -9.46 15.66 1.90
CA ARG A 880 -10.85 16.12 2.14
C ARG A 880 -11.87 15.57 1.13
N ALA A 881 -11.45 14.83 0.14
CA ALA A 881 -12.36 14.18 -0.81
C ALA A 881 -12.75 12.76 -0.34
N ASP A 882 -11.85 12.06 0.37
CA ASP A 882 -12.07 10.70 0.86
C ASP A 882 -12.98 10.68 2.09
N PRO A 883 -14.05 9.86 2.13
CA PRO A 883 -14.96 9.80 3.28
C PRO A 883 -14.29 9.39 4.60
N GLY A 884 -13.30 8.49 4.55
CA GLY A 884 -12.56 8.05 5.74
C GLY A 884 -11.67 9.16 6.30
N ALA A 885 -10.94 9.85 5.42
CA ALA A 885 -10.11 10.99 5.79
C ALA A 885 -10.97 12.17 6.29
N LEU A 886 -12.15 12.38 5.70
CA LEU A 886 -13.10 13.39 6.20
C LEU A 886 -13.60 13.06 7.62
N ALA A 887 -13.94 11.79 7.89
CA ALA A 887 -14.35 11.36 9.23
C ALA A 887 -13.22 11.56 10.26
N ALA A 888 -11.99 11.23 9.89
CA ALA A 888 -10.81 11.48 10.72
C ALA A 888 -10.56 13.00 10.91
N GLY A 889 -10.72 13.78 9.85
CA GLY A 889 -10.63 15.24 9.90
C GLY A 889 -11.67 15.87 10.84
N LEU A 890 -12.93 15.44 10.76
CA LEU A 890 -14.00 15.85 11.68
C LEU A 890 -13.66 15.48 13.14
N SER A 891 -13.15 14.26 13.37
CA SER A 891 -12.70 13.84 14.71
C SER A 891 -11.56 14.72 15.22
N SER A 892 -10.59 15.06 14.38
CA SER A 892 -9.47 15.94 14.76
C SER A 892 -9.93 17.37 15.06
N LEU A 893 -10.81 17.93 14.24
CA LEU A 893 -11.39 19.25 14.49
C LEU A 893 -12.21 19.26 15.78
N ALA A 894 -13.04 18.24 16.01
CA ALA A 894 -13.81 18.09 17.22
C ALA A 894 -12.94 18.01 18.48
N GLU A 895 -11.83 17.30 18.39
CA GLU A 895 -10.85 17.16 19.48
C GLU A 895 -10.22 18.50 19.89
N ARG A 896 -10.06 19.41 18.93
CA ARG A 896 -9.51 20.75 19.14
C ARG A 896 -10.58 21.79 19.47
N GLY A 897 -11.86 21.44 19.40
CA GLY A 897 -12.94 22.40 19.48
C GLY A 897 -13.02 23.35 18.27
N GLU A 898 -12.56 22.90 17.11
CA GLU A 898 -12.43 23.66 15.89
C GLU A 898 -13.53 23.32 14.86
N THR A 899 -13.60 24.14 13.83
CA THR A 899 -14.44 23.93 12.66
C THR A 899 -13.58 23.87 11.38
N TRP A 900 -14.19 23.60 10.23
CA TRP A 900 -13.48 23.66 8.95
C TRP A 900 -12.88 25.05 8.64
N ALA A 901 -13.34 26.12 9.31
CA ALA A 901 -12.72 27.44 9.21
C ALA A 901 -11.26 27.43 9.68
N ALA A 902 -10.92 26.66 10.72
CA ALA A 902 -9.54 26.51 11.16
C ALA A 902 -8.68 25.78 10.12
N ALA A 903 -9.25 24.80 9.42
CA ALA A 903 -8.56 24.14 8.32
C ALA A 903 -8.29 25.11 7.15
N GLN A 904 -9.23 26.00 6.85
CA GLN A 904 -9.02 27.06 5.85
C GLN A 904 -7.93 28.04 6.30
N GLN A 905 -7.94 28.47 7.55
CA GLN A 905 -6.90 29.35 8.09
C GLN A 905 -5.50 28.73 7.99
N ARG A 906 -5.38 27.42 8.25
CA ARG A 906 -4.10 26.72 8.08
C ARG A 906 -3.68 26.61 6.61
N ASP A 907 -4.62 26.43 5.68
CA ASP A 907 -4.33 26.45 4.24
C ASP A 907 -3.90 27.84 3.77
N ASP A 908 -4.61 28.89 4.24
CA ASP A 908 -4.29 30.28 3.91
C ASP A 908 -2.93 30.71 4.48
N ALA A 909 -2.63 30.31 5.71
CA ALA A 909 -1.32 30.55 6.33
C ALA A 909 -0.18 29.90 5.53
N LEU A 910 -0.36 28.64 5.10
CA LEU A 910 0.62 27.95 4.27
C LEU A 910 0.75 28.64 2.88
N ALA A 911 -0.35 29.02 2.27
CA ALA A 911 -0.35 29.72 0.99
C ALA A 911 0.35 31.10 1.06
N ALA A 912 0.25 31.80 2.21
CA ALA A 912 0.82 33.11 2.42
C ALA A 912 2.33 33.14 2.69
N VAL A 913 2.95 31.99 3.03
CA VAL A 913 4.38 31.89 3.37
C VAL A 913 5.27 32.48 2.26
N THR A 914 6.25 33.30 2.60
CA THR A 914 7.23 33.86 1.64
C THR A 914 8.52 33.04 1.64
N VAL A 915 9.36 33.25 0.63
CA VAL A 915 10.70 32.64 0.53
C VAL A 915 11.53 32.99 1.75
N GLU A 916 11.47 34.23 2.21
CA GLU A 916 12.20 34.73 3.36
C GLU A 916 11.78 34.04 4.63
N GLN A 917 10.48 33.82 4.81
CA GLN A 917 9.92 33.11 5.97
C GLN A 917 10.33 31.63 5.99
N ALA A 918 10.23 30.93 4.85
CA ALA A 918 10.67 29.54 4.74
C ALA A 918 12.16 29.40 5.05
N ASN A 919 12.99 30.30 4.52
CA ASN A 919 14.43 30.31 4.77
C ASN A 919 14.78 30.68 6.21
N ALA A 920 14.05 31.60 6.81
CA ALA A 920 14.24 31.99 8.21
C ALA A 920 13.87 30.83 9.14
N ALA A 921 12.73 30.15 8.89
CA ALA A 921 12.28 29.00 9.66
C ALA A 921 13.28 27.85 9.60
N TRP A 922 13.79 27.50 8.40
CA TRP A 922 14.84 26.51 8.25
C TRP A 922 16.08 26.84 9.08
N ARG A 923 16.64 28.06 8.90
CA ARG A 923 17.85 28.49 9.63
C ARG A 923 17.65 28.57 11.14
N LYS A 924 16.44 28.87 11.60
CA LYS A 924 16.13 28.94 13.02
C LYS A 924 16.04 27.55 13.65
N HIS A 925 15.33 26.63 13.02
CA HIS A 925 14.94 25.37 13.64
C HIS A 925 15.83 24.19 13.29
N ILE A 926 16.42 24.12 12.09
CA ILE A 926 17.20 22.97 11.66
C ILE A 926 18.69 23.27 11.76
N LYS A 927 19.36 22.53 12.62
CA LYS A 927 20.78 22.68 12.93
C LYS A 927 21.52 21.36 12.72
N ALA A 928 22.28 21.25 11.64
CA ALA A 928 22.99 20.01 11.32
C ALA A 928 23.94 19.55 12.45
N GLU A 929 24.49 20.47 13.22
CA GLU A 929 25.32 20.21 14.38
C GLU A 929 24.59 19.57 15.56
N ASN A 930 23.25 19.64 15.59
CA ASN A 930 22.41 19.05 16.65
C ASN A 930 21.93 17.63 16.31
N PHE A 931 22.23 17.11 15.13
CA PHE A 931 21.68 15.82 14.74
C PHE A 931 22.23 14.67 15.58
N VAL A 932 21.33 13.84 16.06
CA VAL A 932 21.66 12.47 16.46
C VAL A 932 21.68 11.63 15.21
N ILE A 933 22.88 11.18 14.83
CA ILE A 933 23.10 10.35 13.64
C ILE A 933 23.14 8.88 14.08
N SER A 934 22.30 8.04 13.48
CA SER A 934 22.27 6.63 13.83
C SER A 934 22.17 5.76 12.58
N THR A 935 23.03 4.74 12.48
CA THR A 935 23.07 3.79 11.37
C THR A 935 22.92 2.36 11.86
N ALA A 936 22.45 1.48 10.97
CA ALA A 936 22.54 0.05 11.17
C ALA A 936 22.69 -0.66 9.82
N GLY A 937 23.62 -1.62 9.75
CA GLY A 937 23.93 -2.35 8.53
C GLY A 937 25.08 -3.33 8.72
N ASP A 938 25.37 -4.12 7.70
CA ASP A 938 26.53 -5.02 7.69
C ASP A 938 27.81 -4.25 7.32
N PHE A 939 28.23 -3.39 8.22
CA PHE A 939 29.41 -2.59 8.02
C PHE A 939 30.66 -3.46 8.23
N LYS A 940 31.53 -3.51 7.23
CA LYS A 940 32.87 -4.10 7.42
C LYS A 940 33.58 -3.31 8.52
N THR A 941 34.08 -4.03 9.50
CA THR A 941 34.97 -3.43 10.51
C THR A 941 36.20 -2.83 9.79
N PRO A 942 36.55 -1.58 10.07
CA PRO A 942 37.73 -0.94 9.43
C PRO A 942 38.99 -1.74 9.66
#